data_bb9afeadd93afd1946c670504e10f518
#
_entry.id   bb9afeadd93afd1946c670504e10f518
#
_cell.length_a   1.000
_cell.length_b   1.000
_cell.length_c   1.000
_cell.angle_alpha   90.00
_cell.angle_beta   90.00
_cell.angle_gamma   90.00
#
_symmetry.space_group_name_H-M   'P 1'
#
loop_
_entity.id
_entity.type
_entity.pdbx_description
1 polymer ?
#
loop_
_entity_poly.entity_id
_entity_poly.type
_entity_poly.pdbx_seq_one_letter_code
_entity_poly.pdbx_strand_id
1 'polypeptide(L)'
;MKYRCFVLTVSLLAFVYIDTFARKNEPSFAVIVDQEVMDNCKSALEKYAASVEADGLKTHIIVDRWNIPDSIRTVLYTLYKTDGLEGAVFIGNIPVPMIRDGQHLTTAFKMNQQRPWEYSSVPSDRFYDDFNLKFDYLKRDSVNHLYYYYSLSSEGAQSVNSNIYSARIKPPKYKGKTRFELIDAYLEKVVREKESVREISRITYFAGQGYNSNSMVARADERISLIDQFPVLAQGKGHLNYIDHTFDESVKWRLMAELSREDLDLAILHHHGAEDTQYLNASPYASMADRWLDMARKFFRGKIRSARDTIASKQYYIENYNVPESWVADAFDPERMKQDSLIDAAMDIHIADLEGFTPGARFIMLDACFNGSFHLEDYISGHYIFNPGHTVVVKANSVNTLQDIWSNQLIGLLELGVSVGNWAKEQFTLESHLIGDPTFRYVSSRKKGHDFNYAIAHRRDEVRFWKKMAKEEHPEIKALSMKILFQKGVMNPDQLYVIQTSDARPTVRLMAYQLIQQRGSDMIVPSIKAGLYDNYELLRRFAGIDASKNQSPALLDDIMLLRVSPGITKRVDFQIRRAAELYPVEAALVAYDKQLEGRRGVWYEQKREEKANLERVLAGNEKNMMELLDPKVEQRSKRFNITALRNSNQTAYLDSLFQFMKESDDQSLRLLLAEAFGWYTRSWKKCEIVDFCKRQASVETDEVVKNELLRTVKRLTD
;
A
#
# COMPACT_ATOMS: atom_id res chain seq x y z
N MET A 1 -38.55 -63.59 20.46
CA MET A 1 -38.14 -63.34 19.07
C MET A 1 -38.63 -61.95 18.61
N LYS A 2 -38.22 -60.89 19.33
CA LYS A 2 -38.66 -59.49 18.98
C LYS A 2 -37.60 -58.40 19.33
N TYR A 3 -36.32 -58.73 19.44
CA TYR A 3 -35.28 -57.75 19.82
C TYR A 3 -34.04 -57.71 18.88
N ARG A 4 -34.13 -58.27 17.65
CA ARG A 4 -32.99 -58.27 16.72
C ARG A 4 -33.11 -57.34 15.50
N CYS A 5 -34.25 -56.64 15.30
CA CYS A 5 -34.39 -55.75 14.13
C CYS A 5 -34.17 -54.25 14.41
N PHE A 6 -33.96 -53.82 15.66
CA PHE A 6 -33.84 -52.37 15.95
C PHE A 6 -32.38 -51.85 15.99
N VAL A 7 -31.38 -52.72 16.04
CA VAL A 7 -29.97 -52.33 16.11
C VAL A 7 -29.32 -52.12 14.73
N LEU A 8 -29.88 -52.77 13.67
CA LEU A 8 -29.31 -52.63 12.32
C LEU A 8 -29.71 -51.30 11.60
N THR A 9 -30.84 -50.70 11.97
CA THR A 9 -31.33 -49.47 11.30
C THR A 9 -30.67 -48.20 11.82
N VAL A 10 -30.18 -48.17 13.06
CA VAL A 10 -29.45 -47.04 13.64
C VAL A 10 -28.00 -46.99 13.16
N SER A 11 -27.39 -48.13 12.89
CA SER A 11 -25.99 -48.19 12.37
C SER A 11 -25.87 -47.74 10.90
N LEU A 12 -26.94 -47.93 10.07
CA LEU A 12 -26.92 -47.45 8.67
C LEU A 12 -27.17 -45.95 8.55
N LEU A 13 -27.95 -45.35 9.46
CA LEU A 13 -28.15 -43.89 9.49
C LEU A 13 -26.95 -43.12 10.01
N ALA A 14 -26.14 -43.71 10.89
CA ALA A 14 -24.89 -43.10 11.36
C ALA A 14 -23.79 -43.12 10.29
N PHE A 15 -23.77 -44.11 9.40
CA PHE A 15 -22.78 -44.16 8.30
C PHE A 15 -23.11 -43.21 7.13
N VAL A 16 -24.38 -42.93 6.89
CA VAL A 16 -24.83 -41.98 5.84
C VAL A 16 -24.63 -40.52 6.28
N TYR A 17 -24.56 -40.26 7.59
CA TYR A 17 -24.32 -38.89 8.12
C TYR A 17 -22.84 -38.52 8.26
N ILE A 18 -21.92 -39.49 8.20
CA ILE A 18 -20.48 -39.24 8.31
C ILE A 18 -19.85 -38.94 6.95
N ASP A 19 -20.42 -39.39 5.84
CA ASP A 19 -19.90 -39.15 4.48
C ASP A 19 -20.30 -37.78 3.88
N THR A 20 -21.19 -37.03 4.52
CA THR A 20 -21.62 -35.69 4.03
C THR A 20 -20.76 -34.55 4.62
N PHE A 21 -19.84 -34.80 5.52
CA PHE A 21 -19.00 -33.76 6.16
C PHE A 21 -17.54 -33.70 5.67
N ALA A 22 -17.14 -34.44 4.64
CA ALA A 22 -15.75 -34.55 4.21
C ALA A 22 -15.51 -34.48 2.69
N ARG A 23 -16.29 -33.73 1.94
CA ARG A 23 -15.79 -33.18 0.67
C ARG A 23 -15.29 -31.77 0.93
N LYS A 24 -14.02 -31.63 1.36
CA LYS A 24 -13.27 -30.41 1.12
C LYS A 24 -13.28 -30.23 -0.40
N ASN A 25 -13.85 -29.11 -0.87
CA ASN A 25 -13.80 -28.76 -2.29
C ASN A 25 -12.35 -28.73 -2.72
N GLU A 26 -12.04 -29.29 -3.88
CA GLU A 26 -10.70 -29.18 -4.47
C GLU A 26 -10.38 -27.71 -4.69
N PRO A 27 -9.12 -27.27 -4.43
CA PRO A 27 -8.70 -25.92 -4.73
C PRO A 27 -8.96 -25.55 -6.19
N SER A 28 -9.52 -24.37 -6.44
CA SER A 28 -9.83 -23.96 -7.80
C SER A 28 -9.41 -22.52 -8.12
N PHE A 29 -9.32 -22.22 -9.39
CA PHE A 29 -8.92 -20.95 -9.95
C PHE A 29 -9.81 -20.55 -11.13
N ALA A 30 -10.21 -19.28 -11.21
CA ALA A 30 -11.06 -18.77 -12.29
C ALA A 30 -10.23 -17.98 -13.32
N VAL A 31 -10.41 -18.32 -14.59
CA VAL A 31 -9.88 -17.58 -15.74
C VAL A 31 -11.02 -16.87 -16.43
N ILE A 32 -11.19 -15.58 -16.14
CA ILE A 32 -12.25 -14.73 -16.68
C ILE A 32 -11.74 -14.09 -17.96
N VAL A 33 -12.35 -14.40 -19.08
CA VAL A 33 -11.84 -14.05 -20.43
C VAL A 33 -12.90 -13.28 -21.23
N ASP A 34 -12.50 -12.24 -21.94
CA ASP A 34 -13.39 -11.62 -22.92
C ASP A 34 -13.52 -12.52 -24.18
N GLN A 35 -14.69 -12.46 -24.82
CA GLN A 35 -15.03 -13.33 -25.96
C GLN A 35 -14.02 -13.20 -27.11
N GLU A 36 -13.54 -11.99 -27.41
CA GLU A 36 -12.60 -11.80 -28.54
C GLU A 36 -11.23 -12.43 -28.23
N VAL A 37 -10.78 -12.42 -26.99
CA VAL A 37 -9.57 -13.12 -26.57
C VAL A 37 -9.76 -14.63 -26.69
N MET A 38 -10.89 -15.19 -26.28
CA MET A 38 -11.17 -16.61 -26.49
C MET A 38 -11.15 -16.99 -27.97
N ASP A 39 -11.75 -16.16 -28.82
CA ASP A 39 -11.85 -16.44 -30.27
C ASP A 39 -10.46 -16.42 -30.95
N ASN A 40 -9.50 -15.60 -30.46
CA ASN A 40 -8.19 -15.42 -31.08
C ASN A 40 -7.05 -16.16 -30.38
N CYS A 41 -7.15 -16.42 -29.06
CA CYS A 41 -6.04 -16.95 -28.23
C CYS A 41 -6.40 -18.28 -27.55
N LYS A 42 -7.38 -19.03 -28.06
CA LYS A 42 -7.93 -20.25 -27.42
C LYS A 42 -6.83 -21.25 -27.03
N SER A 43 -5.92 -21.55 -27.94
CA SER A 43 -4.84 -22.55 -27.69
C SER A 43 -3.90 -22.13 -26.55
N ALA A 44 -3.52 -20.86 -26.48
CA ALA A 44 -2.67 -20.35 -25.40
C ALA A 44 -3.41 -20.34 -24.05
N LEU A 45 -4.71 -20.01 -24.04
CA LEU A 45 -5.56 -20.07 -22.85
C LEU A 45 -5.70 -21.49 -22.30
N GLU A 46 -5.91 -22.50 -23.18
CA GLU A 46 -5.99 -23.91 -22.79
C GLU A 46 -4.67 -24.43 -22.19
N LYS A 47 -3.53 -24.07 -22.81
CA LYS A 47 -2.19 -24.39 -22.29
C LYS A 47 -1.93 -23.73 -20.93
N TYR A 48 -2.31 -22.45 -20.79
CA TYR A 48 -2.21 -21.74 -19.51
C TYR A 48 -3.06 -22.41 -18.43
N ALA A 49 -4.32 -22.71 -18.71
CA ALA A 49 -5.20 -23.44 -17.77
C ALA A 49 -4.58 -24.79 -17.36
N ALA A 50 -4.08 -25.58 -18.32
CA ALA A 50 -3.41 -26.83 -18.02
C ALA A 50 -2.18 -26.65 -17.14
N SER A 51 -1.40 -25.56 -17.31
CA SER A 51 -0.26 -25.27 -16.45
C SER A 51 -0.67 -24.92 -15.01
N VAL A 52 -1.82 -24.27 -14.84
CA VAL A 52 -2.40 -23.97 -13.50
C VAL A 52 -2.92 -25.27 -12.86
N GLU A 53 -3.54 -26.17 -13.64
CA GLU A 53 -3.99 -27.46 -13.15
C GLU A 53 -2.82 -28.37 -12.73
N ALA A 54 -1.69 -28.29 -13.42
CA ALA A 54 -0.46 -28.99 -13.03
C ALA A 54 0.07 -28.53 -11.66
N ASP A 55 -0.24 -27.29 -11.24
CA ASP A 55 0.06 -26.77 -9.90
C ASP A 55 -0.95 -27.22 -8.82
N GLY A 56 -1.99 -27.98 -9.19
CA GLY A 56 -3.01 -28.53 -8.29
C GLY A 56 -4.25 -27.66 -8.10
N LEU A 57 -4.52 -26.71 -9.00
CA LEU A 57 -5.70 -25.86 -8.99
C LEU A 57 -6.64 -26.23 -10.14
N LYS A 58 -7.83 -26.75 -9.84
CA LYS A 58 -8.86 -26.96 -10.85
C LYS A 58 -9.20 -25.63 -11.53
N THR A 59 -9.11 -25.53 -12.85
CA THR A 59 -9.39 -24.27 -13.56
C THR A 59 -10.84 -24.18 -14.06
N HIS A 60 -11.41 -22.96 -13.97
CA HIS A 60 -12.69 -22.60 -14.55
C HIS A 60 -12.46 -21.49 -15.59
N ILE A 61 -12.45 -21.84 -16.87
CA ILE A 61 -12.41 -20.83 -17.97
C ILE A 61 -13.84 -20.33 -18.20
N ILE A 62 -14.07 -19.04 -17.95
CA ILE A 62 -15.40 -18.44 -18.03
C ILE A 62 -15.34 -17.28 -19.02
N VAL A 63 -16.11 -17.40 -20.09
CA VAL A 63 -16.04 -16.52 -21.25
C VAL A 63 -17.37 -15.79 -21.41
N ASP A 64 -17.31 -14.47 -21.58
CA ASP A 64 -18.47 -13.65 -21.92
C ASP A 64 -17.98 -12.32 -22.56
N ARG A 65 -18.91 -11.53 -23.06
CA ARG A 65 -18.67 -10.14 -23.51
C ARG A 65 -18.65 -9.12 -22.38
N TRP A 66 -18.75 -9.54 -21.17
CA TRP A 66 -18.64 -8.83 -19.89
C TRP A 66 -19.09 -7.36 -19.93
N ASN A 67 -20.40 -7.15 -19.93
CA ASN A 67 -20.96 -5.79 -19.95
C ASN A 67 -21.25 -5.21 -18.55
N ILE A 68 -21.19 -6.00 -17.49
CA ILE A 68 -21.53 -5.60 -16.12
C ILE A 68 -20.56 -6.24 -15.13
N PRO A 69 -19.82 -5.44 -14.30
CA PRO A 69 -18.91 -5.98 -13.28
C PRO A 69 -19.59 -6.93 -12.28
N ASP A 70 -20.84 -6.65 -11.90
CA ASP A 70 -21.57 -7.46 -10.92
C ASP A 70 -21.78 -8.91 -11.35
N SER A 71 -21.89 -9.18 -12.67
CA SER A 71 -21.99 -10.56 -13.17
C SER A 71 -20.72 -11.36 -12.90
N ILE A 72 -19.55 -10.77 -13.11
CA ILE A 72 -18.25 -11.38 -12.80
C ILE A 72 -18.16 -11.64 -11.29
N ARG A 73 -18.47 -10.63 -10.46
CA ARG A 73 -18.45 -10.75 -9.01
C ARG A 73 -19.38 -11.88 -8.52
N THR A 74 -20.56 -11.99 -9.09
CA THR A 74 -21.54 -13.05 -8.74
C THR A 74 -20.99 -14.44 -9.07
N VAL A 75 -20.40 -14.62 -10.24
CA VAL A 75 -19.77 -15.89 -10.66
C VAL A 75 -18.64 -16.26 -9.69
N LEU A 76 -17.72 -15.32 -9.41
CA LEU A 76 -16.59 -15.56 -8.50
C LEU A 76 -17.06 -15.88 -7.08
N TYR A 77 -18.07 -15.17 -6.57
CA TYR A 77 -18.64 -15.46 -5.26
C TYR A 77 -19.27 -16.85 -5.20
N THR A 78 -19.98 -17.25 -6.26
CA THR A 78 -20.57 -18.59 -6.35
C THR A 78 -19.48 -19.67 -6.30
N LEU A 79 -18.44 -19.57 -7.13
CA LEU A 79 -17.31 -20.51 -7.14
C LEU A 79 -16.56 -20.52 -5.79
N TYR A 80 -16.40 -19.37 -5.15
CA TYR A 80 -15.83 -19.29 -3.82
C TYR A 80 -16.62 -20.08 -2.78
N LYS A 81 -17.97 -20.09 -2.89
CA LYS A 81 -18.85 -20.82 -1.98
C LYS A 81 -18.95 -22.31 -2.30
N THR A 82 -18.89 -22.69 -3.57
CA THR A 82 -19.21 -24.05 -4.02
C THR A 82 -18.00 -24.89 -4.45
N ASP A 83 -16.95 -24.25 -4.98
CA ASP A 83 -15.85 -24.95 -5.67
C ASP A 83 -14.46 -24.64 -5.09
N GLY A 84 -14.36 -24.08 -3.89
CA GLY A 84 -13.06 -23.85 -3.25
C GLY A 84 -12.17 -22.84 -3.99
N LEU A 85 -12.76 -21.83 -4.65
CA LEU A 85 -12.04 -20.80 -5.39
C LEU A 85 -11.08 -20.04 -4.49
N GLU A 86 -9.78 -20.03 -4.85
CA GLU A 86 -8.75 -19.28 -4.12
C GLU A 86 -8.28 -18.03 -4.86
N GLY A 87 -8.49 -17.95 -6.18
CA GLY A 87 -8.04 -16.81 -6.98
C GLY A 87 -8.69 -16.73 -8.36
N ALA A 88 -8.47 -15.57 -9.02
CA ALA A 88 -8.94 -15.32 -10.37
C ALA A 88 -7.94 -14.49 -11.18
N VAL A 89 -7.97 -14.65 -12.52
CA VAL A 89 -7.28 -13.77 -13.46
C VAL A 89 -8.25 -13.22 -14.48
N PHE A 90 -8.11 -11.94 -14.80
CA PHE A 90 -8.94 -11.21 -15.77
C PHE A 90 -8.15 -10.97 -17.04
N ILE A 91 -8.51 -11.61 -18.16
CA ILE A 91 -7.75 -11.58 -19.41
C ILE A 91 -8.52 -10.80 -20.49
N GLY A 92 -7.88 -9.76 -21.01
CA GLY A 92 -8.43 -8.92 -22.07
C GLY A 92 -9.24 -7.72 -21.56
N ASN A 93 -10.30 -7.35 -22.26
CA ASN A 93 -11.14 -6.18 -21.99
C ASN A 93 -12.22 -6.49 -20.92
N ILE A 94 -11.79 -6.70 -19.71
CA ILE A 94 -12.67 -6.93 -18.56
C ILE A 94 -13.05 -5.58 -17.93
N PRO A 95 -14.33 -5.34 -17.56
CA PRO A 95 -14.77 -4.11 -16.92
C PRO A 95 -13.87 -3.67 -15.76
N VAL A 96 -13.75 -2.36 -15.56
CA VAL A 96 -12.95 -1.74 -14.52
C VAL A 96 -13.87 -1.05 -13.52
N PRO A 97 -14.02 -1.59 -12.30
CA PRO A 97 -14.71 -0.88 -11.23
C PRO A 97 -13.91 0.34 -10.79
N MET A 98 -14.53 1.53 -10.89
CA MET A 98 -14.01 2.83 -10.49
C MET A 98 -14.62 3.20 -9.14
N ILE A 99 -13.89 2.97 -8.05
CA ILE A 99 -14.43 3.05 -6.69
C ILE A 99 -14.33 4.47 -6.15
N ARG A 100 -15.48 5.03 -5.78
CA ARG A 100 -15.64 6.30 -5.08
C ARG A 100 -15.90 6.08 -3.60
N ASP A 101 -15.71 7.11 -2.79
CA ASP A 101 -15.96 7.11 -1.34
C ASP A 101 -15.19 6.02 -0.56
N GLY A 102 -14.23 5.36 -1.23
CA GLY A 102 -13.35 4.32 -0.70
C GLY A 102 -11.92 4.78 -0.44
N GLN A 103 -11.62 6.08 -0.47
CA GLN A 103 -10.25 6.62 -0.35
C GLN A 103 -9.56 6.24 0.97
N HIS A 104 -10.30 5.92 2.02
CA HIS A 104 -9.74 5.44 3.29
C HIS A 104 -9.24 3.98 3.23
N LEU A 105 -9.60 3.24 2.19
CA LEU A 105 -9.08 1.88 1.92
C LEU A 105 -7.77 1.90 1.14
N THR A 106 -7.27 3.08 0.76
CA THR A 106 -5.97 3.30 0.13
C THR A 106 -4.94 3.77 1.15
N THR A 107 -3.68 3.72 0.79
CA THR A 107 -2.60 4.25 1.65
C THR A 107 -2.49 5.78 1.57
N ALA A 108 -2.60 6.38 0.37
CA ALA A 108 -2.38 7.80 0.16
C ALA A 108 -3.49 8.55 -0.59
N PHE A 109 -4.35 7.86 -1.34
CA PHE A 109 -5.34 8.50 -2.19
C PHE A 109 -6.47 9.14 -1.39
N LYS A 110 -6.33 10.46 -1.13
CA LYS A 110 -7.30 11.27 -0.37
C LYS A 110 -7.99 12.31 -1.25
N MET A 111 -8.25 11.99 -2.50
CA MET A 111 -8.81 12.89 -3.48
C MET A 111 -10.20 13.41 -3.04
N ASN A 112 -10.42 14.70 -3.22
CA ASN A 112 -11.73 15.27 -2.97
C ASN A 112 -12.79 14.68 -3.93
N GLN A 113 -13.81 14.05 -3.38
CA GLN A 113 -14.87 13.36 -4.12
C GLN A 113 -15.76 14.32 -4.95
N GLN A 114 -15.66 15.63 -4.73
CA GLN A 114 -16.32 16.67 -5.56
C GLN A 114 -15.61 16.92 -6.90
N ARG A 115 -14.39 16.40 -7.09
CA ARG A 115 -13.68 16.48 -8.37
C ARG A 115 -14.30 15.54 -9.42
N PRO A 116 -14.00 15.75 -10.73
CA PRO A 116 -14.45 14.83 -11.77
C PRO A 116 -14.17 13.37 -11.42
N TRP A 117 -15.12 12.50 -11.70
CA TRP A 117 -15.14 11.12 -11.20
C TRP A 117 -13.95 10.28 -11.67
N GLU A 118 -13.47 10.51 -12.87
CA GLU A 118 -12.27 9.87 -13.40
C GLU A 118 -11.06 10.08 -12.48
N TYR A 119 -10.86 11.30 -11.97
CA TYR A 119 -9.73 11.65 -11.09
C TYR A 119 -9.99 11.36 -9.60
N SER A 120 -11.26 11.23 -9.20
CA SER A 120 -11.64 11.03 -7.78
C SER A 120 -12.08 9.60 -7.46
N SER A 121 -11.86 8.67 -8.39
CA SER A 121 -12.12 7.24 -8.21
C SER A 121 -10.83 6.45 -8.17
N VAL A 122 -10.87 5.27 -7.54
CA VAL A 122 -9.78 4.30 -7.54
C VAL A 122 -10.15 3.14 -8.45
N PRO A 123 -9.43 2.90 -9.56
CA PRO A 123 -9.60 1.68 -10.35
C PRO A 123 -9.19 0.48 -9.50
N SER A 124 -10.13 -0.45 -9.21
CA SER A 124 -9.84 -1.51 -8.23
C SER A 124 -10.52 -2.83 -8.47
N ASP A 125 -9.70 -3.89 -8.51
CA ASP A 125 -10.17 -5.28 -8.55
C ASP A 125 -10.58 -5.83 -7.18
N ARG A 126 -10.43 -5.03 -6.10
CA ARG A 126 -11.02 -5.36 -4.77
C ARG A 126 -12.55 -5.49 -4.87
N PHE A 127 -13.15 -4.89 -5.89
CA PHE A 127 -14.56 -5.14 -6.23
C PHE A 127 -14.85 -6.61 -6.52
N TYR A 128 -13.93 -7.32 -7.17
CA TYR A 128 -14.11 -8.70 -7.60
C TYR A 128 -13.67 -9.74 -6.57
N ASP A 129 -12.71 -9.42 -5.71
CA ASP A 129 -12.02 -10.39 -4.86
C ASP A 129 -12.26 -10.21 -3.35
N ASP A 130 -12.86 -9.07 -2.93
CA ASP A 130 -13.27 -8.83 -1.54
C ASP A 130 -14.79 -8.84 -1.45
N PHE A 131 -15.36 -9.97 -1.02
CA PHE A 131 -16.80 -10.13 -0.94
C PHE A 131 -17.42 -9.49 0.31
N ASN A 132 -16.62 -9.00 1.25
CA ASN A 132 -17.08 -8.30 2.45
C ASN A 132 -17.35 -6.81 2.17
N LEU A 133 -16.67 -6.24 1.20
CA LEU A 133 -16.97 -4.90 0.71
C LEU A 133 -18.33 -4.91 -0.02
N LYS A 134 -19.15 -3.89 0.17
CA LYS A 134 -20.39 -3.66 -0.59
C LYS A 134 -20.28 -2.37 -1.38
N PHE A 135 -20.88 -2.36 -2.54
CA PHE A 135 -20.79 -1.24 -3.46
C PHE A 135 -22.16 -0.90 -4.05
N ASP A 136 -22.44 0.38 -4.17
CA ASP A 136 -23.63 0.92 -4.79
C ASP A 136 -23.27 1.38 -6.21
N TYR A 137 -23.92 0.82 -7.23
CA TYR A 137 -23.72 1.21 -8.62
C TYR A 137 -24.16 2.66 -8.84
N LEU A 138 -23.34 3.44 -9.51
CA LEU A 138 -23.62 4.83 -9.83
C LEU A 138 -23.93 5.05 -11.32
N LYS A 139 -22.97 4.69 -12.19
CA LYS A 139 -23.13 4.82 -13.65
C LYS A 139 -22.01 4.08 -14.40
N ARG A 140 -22.24 3.83 -15.69
CA ARG A 140 -21.21 3.49 -16.66
C ARG A 140 -20.65 4.78 -17.27
N ASP A 141 -19.36 4.79 -17.59
CA ASP A 141 -18.74 5.92 -18.30
C ASP A 141 -19.24 5.99 -19.76
N SER A 142 -19.47 7.20 -20.27
CA SER A 142 -19.97 7.39 -21.63
C SER A 142 -18.87 7.41 -22.69
N VAL A 143 -17.62 7.64 -22.30
CA VAL A 143 -16.45 7.71 -23.18
C VAL A 143 -15.66 6.42 -23.11
N ASN A 144 -15.25 6.01 -21.91
CA ASN A 144 -14.55 4.73 -21.71
C ASN A 144 -15.53 3.67 -21.24
N HIS A 145 -16.05 2.86 -22.19
CA HIS A 145 -17.06 1.87 -21.95
C HIS A 145 -16.66 0.73 -21.01
N LEU A 146 -15.38 0.61 -20.63
CA LEU A 146 -14.92 -0.33 -19.61
C LEU A 146 -15.05 0.22 -18.18
N TYR A 147 -15.26 1.53 -17.97
CA TYR A 147 -15.35 2.12 -16.64
C TYR A 147 -16.76 2.08 -16.08
N TYR A 148 -16.89 1.51 -14.88
CA TYR A 148 -18.13 1.42 -14.11
C TYR A 148 -17.90 2.04 -12.73
N TYR A 149 -18.61 3.12 -12.43
CA TYR A 149 -18.47 3.85 -11.17
C TYR A 149 -19.35 3.26 -10.09
N TYR A 150 -18.76 3.02 -8.95
CA TYR A 150 -19.40 2.54 -7.73
C TYR A 150 -19.00 3.39 -6.54
N SER A 151 -19.93 3.58 -5.59
CA SER A 151 -19.65 4.13 -4.27
C SER A 151 -19.45 2.98 -3.27
N LEU A 152 -18.47 3.10 -2.38
CA LEU A 152 -18.33 2.16 -1.27
C LEU A 152 -19.50 2.33 -0.30
N SER A 153 -20.29 1.30 -0.11
CA SER A 153 -21.45 1.31 0.78
C SER A 153 -21.04 1.22 2.26
N SER A 154 -21.73 1.98 3.11
CA SER A 154 -21.58 1.87 4.57
C SER A 154 -22.12 0.55 5.16
N GLU A 155 -22.89 -0.21 4.39
CA GLU A 155 -23.41 -1.53 4.83
C GLU A 155 -22.34 -2.64 4.77
N GLY A 156 -21.26 -2.46 4.00
CA GLY A 156 -20.13 -3.39 3.90
C GLY A 156 -19.02 -3.11 4.87
N ALA A 157 -17.99 -3.96 4.86
CA ALA A 157 -16.73 -3.72 5.56
C ALA A 157 -16.09 -2.39 5.11
N GLN A 158 -15.36 -1.75 6.02
CA GLN A 158 -14.61 -0.52 5.74
C GLN A 158 -13.09 -0.74 5.81
N SER A 159 -12.68 -1.99 5.66
CA SER A 159 -11.29 -2.43 5.55
C SER A 159 -11.16 -3.50 4.46
N VAL A 160 -10.06 -3.51 3.72
CA VAL A 160 -9.79 -4.52 2.69
C VAL A 160 -9.34 -5.82 3.37
N ASN A 161 -10.04 -6.92 3.05
CA ASN A 161 -9.70 -8.27 3.48
C ASN A 161 -10.15 -9.27 2.41
N SER A 162 -9.43 -9.31 1.28
CA SER A 162 -9.81 -10.09 0.10
C SER A 162 -9.99 -11.56 0.42
N ASN A 163 -11.09 -12.13 -0.02
CA ASN A 163 -11.43 -13.56 0.16
C ASN A 163 -10.63 -14.45 -0.78
N ILE A 164 -10.39 -13.97 -2.00
CA ILE A 164 -9.56 -14.62 -3.03
C ILE A 164 -8.49 -13.62 -3.49
N TYR A 165 -7.45 -14.07 -4.18
CA TYR A 165 -6.56 -13.15 -4.89
C TYR A 165 -7.04 -12.91 -6.32
N SER A 166 -6.64 -11.77 -6.91
CA SER A 166 -6.93 -11.48 -8.31
C SER A 166 -5.77 -10.81 -9.02
N ALA A 167 -5.74 -10.94 -10.36
CA ALA A 167 -4.76 -10.30 -11.22
C ALA A 167 -5.34 -9.95 -12.60
N ARG A 168 -4.65 -9.07 -13.34
CA ARG A 168 -5.03 -8.70 -14.71
C ARG A 168 -3.96 -9.02 -15.73
N ILE A 169 -4.40 -9.53 -16.88
CA ILE A 169 -3.62 -9.70 -18.13
C ILE A 169 -4.28 -8.83 -19.18
N LYS A 170 -3.90 -7.54 -19.20
CA LYS A 170 -4.39 -6.56 -20.17
C LYS A 170 -3.19 -5.94 -20.89
N PRO A 171 -3.03 -6.18 -22.19
CA PRO A 171 -1.92 -5.62 -22.95
C PRO A 171 -1.91 -4.10 -22.93
N PRO A 172 -0.73 -3.46 -22.76
CA PRO A 172 -0.56 -2.04 -22.99
C PRO A 172 -0.58 -1.77 -24.51
N LYS A 173 -0.57 -0.50 -24.88
CA LYS A 173 -0.39 -0.10 -26.27
C LYS A 173 1.01 -0.49 -26.74
N TYR A 174 1.10 -1.26 -27.83
CA TYR A 174 2.36 -1.79 -28.32
C TYR A 174 2.48 -1.57 -29.83
N LYS A 175 3.61 -0.98 -30.29
CA LYS A 175 3.83 -0.69 -31.70
C LYS A 175 4.02 -1.98 -32.51
N GLY A 176 3.21 -2.13 -33.57
CA GLY A 176 3.35 -3.23 -34.52
C GLY A 176 2.87 -4.60 -34.03
N LYS A 177 2.18 -4.69 -32.87
CA LYS A 177 1.58 -5.93 -32.38
C LYS A 177 0.13 -5.69 -31.96
N THR A 178 -0.72 -6.66 -32.22
CA THR A 178 -2.10 -6.69 -31.76
C THR A 178 -2.15 -7.14 -30.29
N ARG A 179 -3.25 -6.83 -29.60
CA ARG A 179 -3.47 -7.30 -28.22
C ARG A 179 -3.50 -8.83 -28.11
N PHE A 180 -3.93 -9.50 -29.17
CA PHE A 180 -4.02 -10.96 -29.21
C PHE A 180 -2.63 -11.60 -29.32
N GLU A 181 -1.77 -11.09 -30.21
CA GLU A 181 -0.37 -11.54 -30.31
C GLU A 181 0.40 -11.34 -29.00
N LEU A 182 0.12 -10.25 -28.29
CA LEU A 182 0.73 -10.00 -26.98
C LEU A 182 0.22 -10.99 -25.94
N ILE A 183 -1.09 -11.28 -25.88
CA ILE A 183 -1.66 -12.24 -24.94
C ILE A 183 -1.13 -13.64 -25.22
N ASP A 184 -1.13 -14.10 -26.49
CA ASP A 184 -0.60 -15.41 -26.86
C ASP A 184 0.86 -15.58 -26.42
N ALA A 185 1.74 -14.66 -26.82
CA ALA A 185 3.15 -14.70 -26.45
C ALA A 185 3.38 -14.65 -24.93
N TYR A 186 2.56 -13.89 -24.22
CA TYR A 186 2.63 -13.80 -22.76
C TYR A 186 2.19 -15.11 -22.11
N LEU A 187 1.07 -15.69 -22.49
CA LEU A 187 0.58 -16.96 -21.90
C LEU A 187 1.55 -18.12 -22.17
N GLU A 188 2.14 -18.19 -23.38
CA GLU A 188 3.20 -19.15 -23.69
C GLU A 188 4.45 -18.93 -22.84
N LYS A 189 4.82 -17.68 -22.57
CA LYS A 189 5.91 -17.36 -21.62
C LYS A 189 5.60 -17.86 -20.23
N VAL A 190 4.38 -17.63 -19.71
CA VAL A 190 3.98 -18.10 -18.37
C VAL A 190 4.11 -19.63 -18.26
N VAL A 191 3.61 -20.38 -19.27
CA VAL A 191 3.76 -21.85 -19.28
C VAL A 191 5.21 -22.26 -19.18
N ARG A 192 6.08 -21.70 -20.03
CA ARG A 192 7.52 -21.98 -20.04
C ARG A 192 8.20 -21.65 -18.69
N GLU A 193 7.87 -20.50 -18.07
CA GLU A 193 8.47 -20.12 -16.78
C GLU A 193 8.00 -21.01 -15.64
N LYS A 194 6.76 -21.51 -15.68
CA LYS A 194 6.24 -22.50 -14.71
C LYS A 194 6.92 -23.86 -14.85
N GLU A 195 7.24 -24.31 -16.06
CA GLU A 195 7.97 -25.54 -16.32
C GLU A 195 9.44 -25.48 -15.87
N SER A 196 10.04 -24.28 -15.88
CA SER A 196 11.45 -24.04 -15.53
C SER A 196 11.65 -23.39 -14.18
N VAL A 197 10.65 -23.42 -13.30
CA VAL A 197 10.68 -22.77 -11.99
C VAL A 197 11.77 -23.36 -11.10
N ARG A 198 12.40 -22.49 -10.29
CA ARG A 198 13.48 -22.84 -9.36
C ARG A 198 13.27 -22.21 -7.98
N GLU A 199 14.12 -22.56 -7.01
CA GLU A 199 14.21 -21.88 -5.72
C GLU A 199 14.67 -20.43 -5.92
N ILE A 200 14.22 -19.49 -5.06
CA ILE A 200 14.74 -18.14 -5.06
C ILE A 200 16.22 -18.16 -4.63
N SER A 201 17.07 -17.60 -5.46
CA SER A 201 18.51 -17.52 -5.20
C SER A 201 19.09 -16.10 -5.40
N ARG A 202 18.46 -15.28 -6.26
CA ARG A 202 18.91 -13.92 -6.54
C ARG A 202 17.79 -12.91 -6.43
N ILE A 203 18.02 -11.94 -5.54
CA ILE A 203 17.08 -10.85 -5.27
C ILE A 203 17.76 -9.51 -5.53
N THR A 204 17.07 -8.60 -6.21
CA THR A 204 17.48 -7.21 -6.33
C THR A 204 16.51 -6.33 -5.54
N TYR A 205 17.07 -5.48 -4.66
CA TYR A 205 16.34 -4.45 -3.95
C TYR A 205 16.85 -3.08 -4.40
N PHE A 206 15.96 -2.22 -4.84
CA PHE A 206 16.26 -0.85 -5.24
C PHE A 206 15.62 0.16 -4.29
N ALA A 207 16.44 0.97 -3.64
CA ALA A 207 16.02 2.10 -2.83
C ALA A 207 16.15 3.40 -3.64
N GLY A 208 15.06 3.83 -4.26
CA GLY A 208 14.96 5.08 -5.01
C GLY A 208 14.84 6.31 -4.11
N GLN A 209 14.88 7.49 -4.74
CA GLN A 209 14.71 8.75 -4.04
C GLN A 209 13.34 8.84 -3.36
N GLY A 210 13.31 9.36 -2.16
CA GLY A 210 12.08 9.65 -1.40
C GLY A 210 11.56 8.51 -0.53
N TYR A 211 11.90 7.25 -0.80
CA TYR A 211 11.54 6.13 0.05
C TYR A 211 12.39 6.13 1.34
N ASN A 212 13.00 5.10 1.78
CA ASN A 212 13.88 5.07 2.95
C ASN A 212 15.18 5.91 2.79
N SER A 213 15.31 6.63 1.70
CA SER A 213 16.52 7.23 1.21
C SER A 213 17.14 8.34 2.09
N ASN A 214 16.35 8.91 2.99
CA ASN A 214 16.84 9.97 3.89
C ASN A 214 17.51 9.45 5.17
N SER A 215 17.61 8.13 5.34
CA SER A 215 18.16 7.52 6.55
C SER A 215 19.08 6.35 6.22
N MET A 216 20.37 6.50 6.54
CA MET A 216 21.34 5.40 6.42
C MET A 216 20.98 4.20 7.30
N VAL A 217 20.42 4.46 8.48
CA VAL A 217 19.96 3.39 9.39
C VAL A 217 18.80 2.63 8.78
N ALA A 218 17.80 3.33 8.19
CA ALA A 218 16.68 2.69 7.53
C ALA A 218 17.14 1.75 6.39
N ARG A 219 18.11 2.17 5.59
CA ARG A 219 18.68 1.34 4.51
C ARG A 219 19.38 0.10 5.04
N ALA A 220 20.17 0.24 6.10
CA ALA A 220 20.85 -0.89 6.73
C ALA A 220 19.85 -1.89 7.32
N ASP A 221 18.85 -1.40 8.04
CA ASP A 221 17.81 -2.20 8.66
C ASP A 221 16.96 -2.94 7.61
N GLU A 222 16.62 -2.28 6.49
CA GLU A 222 15.88 -2.90 5.39
C GLU A 222 16.66 -4.07 4.77
N ARG A 223 17.96 -3.90 4.55
CA ARG A 223 18.82 -4.98 4.06
C ARG A 223 18.89 -6.15 5.04
N ILE A 224 18.98 -5.87 6.34
CA ILE A 224 19.01 -6.89 7.38
C ILE A 224 17.65 -7.62 7.44
N SER A 225 16.55 -6.89 7.36
CA SER A 225 15.22 -7.48 7.40
C SER A 225 14.95 -8.40 6.21
N LEU A 226 15.42 -8.06 5.01
CA LEU A 226 15.34 -8.92 3.83
C LEU A 226 16.14 -10.23 4.02
N ILE A 227 17.33 -10.16 4.63
CA ILE A 227 18.12 -11.35 4.96
C ILE A 227 17.36 -12.25 5.96
N ASP A 228 16.66 -11.66 6.92
CA ASP A 228 15.80 -12.41 7.85
C ASP A 228 14.59 -13.04 7.16
N GLN A 229 13.95 -12.32 6.23
CA GLN A 229 12.79 -12.79 5.48
C GLN A 229 13.13 -13.92 4.49
N PHE A 230 14.35 -13.90 3.95
CA PHE A 230 14.87 -14.89 3.01
C PHE A 230 16.09 -15.64 3.60
N PRO A 231 15.90 -16.68 4.40
CA PRO A 231 17.00 -17.44 5.01
C PRO A 231 18.04 -17.96 4.01
N VAL A 232 17.69 -18.19 2.75
CA VAL A 232 18.63 -18.57 1.69
C VAL A 232 19.78 -17.56 1.56
N LEU A 233 19.52 -16.28 1.78
CA LEU A 233 20.52 -15.20 1.75
C LEU A 233 21.51 -15.33 2.92
N ALA A 234 21.00 -15.61 4.12
CA ALA A 234 21.83 -15.80 5.32
C ALA A 234 22.71 -17.06 5.25
N GLN A 235 22.28 -18.09 4.52
CA GLN A 235 23.02 -19.36 4.34
C GLN A 235 24.13 -19.28 3.30
N GLY A 236 24.33 -18.14 2.64
CA GLY A 236 25.30 -17.95 1.56
C GLY A 236 24.96 -18.71 0.27
N LYS A 237 23.73 -19.20 0.14
CA LYS A 237 23.21 -19.88 -1.06
C LYS A 237 22.49 -18.90 -2.00
N GLY A 238 22.15 -17.73 -1.52
CA GLY A 238 21.49 -16.67 -2.29
C GLY A 238 22.33 -15.42 -2.38
N HIS A 239 21.90 -14.50 -3.23
CA HIS A 239 22.55 -13.23 -3.45
C HIS A 239 21.52 -12.09 -3.41
N LEU A 240 21.77 -11.08 -2.57
CA LEU A 240 21.01 -9.84 -2.51
C LEU A 240 21.84 -8.71 -3.11
N ASN A 241 21.42 -8.18 -4.24
CA ASN A 241 21.95 -6.94 -4.78
C ASN A 241 21.11 -5.77 -4.26
N TYR A 242 21.71 -4.97 -3.35
CA TYR A 242 21.07 -3.79 -2.79
C TYR A 242 21.58 -2.55 -3.50
N ILE A 243 20.75 -1.93 -4.33
CA ILE A 243 21.06 -0.74 -5.11
C ILE A 243 20.41 0.47 -4.45
N ASP A 244 21.23 1.46 -4.09
CA ASP A 244 20.78 2.72 -3.54
C ASP A 244 21.07 3.83 -4.54
N HIS A 245 20.06 4.67 -4.83
CA HIS A 245 20.19 5.74 -5.82
C HIS A 245 21.28 6.77 -5.49
N THR A 246 21.70 6.87 -4.22
CA THR A 246 22.71 7.86 -3.80
C THR A 246 24.15 7.42 -4.05
N PHE A 247 24.39 6.16 -4.38
CA PHE A 247 25.74 5.63 -4.57
C PHE A 247 26.16 5.47 -6.04
N ASP A 248 25.31 5.87 -6.98
CA ASP A 248 25.58 5.67 -8.40
C ASP A 248 25.11 6.87 -9.24
N GLU A 249 26.00 7.45 -10.02
CA GLU A 249 25.67 8.54 -10.95
C GLU A 249 24.79 8.08 -12.12
N SER A 250 24.86 6.79 -12.46
CA SER A 250 24.15 6.17 -13.58
C SER A 250 23.14 5.12 -13.11
N VAL A 251 22.41 5.41 -12.04
CA VAL A 251 21.54 4.45 -11.36
C VAL A 251 20.53 3.79 -12.30
N LYS A 252 19.95 4.53 -13.26
CA LYS A 252 19.04 3.99 -14.27
C LYS A 252 19.64 2.80 -15.01
N TRP A 253 20.82 3.01 -15.62
CA TRP A 253 21.48 2.00 -16.46
C TRP A 253 21.94 0.81 -15.61
N ARG A 254 22.44 1.06 -14.42
CA ARG A 254 22.79 0.00 -13.48
C ARG A 254 21.57 -0.84 -13.10
N LEU A 255 20.44 -0.20 -12.77
CA LEU A 255 19.21 -0.92 -12.45
C LEU A 255 18.69 -1.71 -13.65
N MET A 256 18.66 -1.13 -14.84
CA MET A 256 18.24 -1.83 -16.05
C MET A 256 19.14 -3.03 -16.38
N ALA A 257 20.48 -2.86 -16.26
CA ALA A 257 21.41 -3.96 -16.44
C ALA A 257 21.20 -5.10 -15.43
N GLU A 258 20.87 -4.76 -14.18
CA GLU A 258 20.56 -5.76 -13.16
C GLU A 258 19.21 -6.45 -13.43
N LEU A 259 18.19 -5.69 -13.82
CA LEU A 259 16.86 -6.23 -14.17
C LEU A 259 16.89 -7.14 -15.40
N SER A 260 17.86 -6.99 -16.31
CA SER A 260 18.01 -7.86 -17.51
C SER A 260 18.75 -9.16 -17.24
N ARG A 261 19.19 -9.43 -16.01
CA ARG A 261 19.91 -10.67 -15.70
C ARG A 261 19.00 -11.87 -15.76
N GLU A 262 19.35 -12.89 -16.53
CA GLU A 262 18.60 -14.14 -16.66
C GLU A 262 18.48 -14.95 -15.35
N ASP A 263 19.49 -14.80 -14.45
CA ASP A 263 19.50 -15.49 -13.16
C ASP A 263 18.78 -14.73 -12.04
N LEU A 264 18.17 -13.56 -12.33
CA LEU A 264 17.40 -12.78 -11.37
C LEU A 264 16.02 -13.44 -11.13
N ASP A 265 15.69 -13.70 -9.87
CA ASP A 265 14.42 -14.32 -9.50
C ASP A 265 13.38 -13.26 -9.12
N LEU A 266 13.75 -12.33 -8.23
CA LEU A 266 12.87 -11.34 -7.62
C LEU A 266 13.49 -9.94 -7.66
N ALA A 267 12.70 -8.94 -8.07
CA ALA A 267 13.06 -7.53 -7.94
C ALA A 267 12.05 -6.77 -7.08
N ILE A 268 12.55 -6.01 -6.09
CA ILE A 268 11.76 -5.15 -5.20
C ILE A 268 12.23 -3.72 -5.42
N LEU A 269 11.38 -2.88 -6.02
CA LEU A 269 11.76 -1.54 -6.46
C LEU A 269 10.91 -0.50 -5.74
N HIS A 270 11.53 0.29 -4.86
CA HIS A 270 10.91 1.39 -4.15
C HIS A 270 11.35 2.71 -4.77
N HIS A 271 10.40 3.46 -5.34
CA HIS A 271 10.64 4.75 -6.00
C HIS A 271 9.34 5.54 -6.14
N HIS A 272 9.42 6.78 -6.62
CA HIS A 272 8.23 7.50 -7.08
C HIS A 272 7.81 7.00 -8.47
N GLY A 273 6.55 7.23 -8.87
CA GLY A 273 6.07 6.79 -10.17
C GLY A 273 4.92 7.62 -10.71
N ALA A 274 4.76 7.50 -12.02
CA ALA A 274 3.61 7.88 -12.82
C ALA A 274 3.16 6.68 -13.65
N GLU A 275 2.12 6.83 -14.43
CA GLU A 275 1.54 5.77 -15.25
C GLU A 275 2.58 5.19 -16.24
N ASP A 276 3.47 6.04 -16.75
CA ASP A 276 4.46 5.77 -17.80
C ASP A 276 5.92 5.87 -17.34
N THR A 277 6.16 6.21 -16.06
CA THR A 277 7.50 6.55 -15.56
C THR A 277 7.77 5.97 -14.18
N GLN A 278 8.97 5.42 -14.01
CA GLN A 278 9.58 5.11 -12.72
C GLN A 278 10.58 6.21 -12.38
N TYR A 279 10.24 7.06 -11.42
CA TYR A 279 11.12 8.13 -10.94
C TYR A 279 12.13 7.58 -9.94
N LEU A 280 13.31 7.25 -10.41
CA LEU A 280 14.35 6.60 -9.63
C LEU A 280 15.12 7.58 -8.77
N ASN A 281 15.35 8.80 -9.30
CA ASN A 281 16.21 9.79 -8.69
C ASN A 281 15.73 11.21 -9.00
N ALA A 282 15.62 12.07 -7.98
CA ALA A 282 15.28 13.49 -8.20
C ALA A 282 16.49 14.31 -8.68
N SER A 283 17.69 13.87 -8.36
CA SER A 283 18.94 14.46 -8.79
C SER A 283 20.00 13.37 -8.85
N PRO A 284 20.71 13.21 -9.98
CA PRO A 284 21.79 12.24 -10.04
C PRO A 284 22.77 12.49 -8.92
N TYR A 285 23.28 11.44 -8.32
CA TYR A 285 24.43 11.59 -7.42
C TYR A 285 25.61 12.17 -8.21
N ALA A 286 26.28 13.15 -7.64
CA ALA A 286 27.47 13.72 -8.21
C ALA A 286 28.60 13.70 -7.17
N SER A 287 29.72 13.13 -7.54
CA SER A 287 30.93 13.07 -6.69
C SER A 287 31.68 14.40 -6.63
N MET A 288 31.40 15.33 -7.56
CA MET A 288 32.09 16.60 -7.72
C MET A 288 31.17 17.79 -7.46
N ALA A 289 31.68 18.82 -6.81
CA ALA A 289 30.90 20.00 -6.43
C ALA A 289 30.35 20.80 -7.62
N ASP A 290 31.06 20.86 -8.73
CA ASP A 290 30.61 21.52 -9.97
C ASP A 290 29.39 20.81 -10.58
N ARG A 291 29.35 19.50 -10.56
CA ARG A 291 28.16 18.72 -11.01
C ARG A 291 26.95 18.96 -10.11
N TRP A 292 27.13 19.04 -8.80
CA TRP A 292 26.05 19.43 -7.89
C TRP A 292 25.53 20.82 -8.20
N LEU A 293 26.42 21.75 -8.53
CA LEU A 293 26.07 23.10 -8.92
C LEU A 293 25.24 23.11 -10.23
N ASP A 294 25.64 22.32 -11.21
CA ASP A 294 24.90 22.19 -12.47
C ASP A 294 23.51 21.57 -12.26
N MET A 295 23.38 20.61 -11.34
CA MET A 295 22.08 20.06 -10.97
C MET A 295 21.19 21.09 -10.27
N ALA A 296 21.75 21.92 -9.38
CA ALA A 296 21.02 23.03 -8.75
C ALA A 296 20.54 24.05 -9.80
N ARG A 297 21.41 24.44 -10.74
CA ARG A 297 21.04 25.31 -11.87
C ARG A 297 19.92 24.71 -12.71
N LYS A 298 20.03 23.45 -13.10
CA LYS A 298 18.99 22.71 -13.83
C LYS A 298 17.64 22.72 -13.07
N PHE A 299 17.68 22.44 -11.76
CA PHE A 299 16.48 22.47 -10.93
C PHE A 299 15.74 23.82 -10.99
N PHE A 300 16.46 24.93 -10.81
CA PHE A 300 15.84 26.26 -10.87
C PHE A 300 15.35 26.61 -12.26
N ARG A 301 16.08 26.27 -13.33
CA ARG A 301 15.61 26.44 -14.71
C ARG A 301 14.32 25.67 -14.96
N GLY A 302 14.26 24.41 -14.50
CA GLY A 302 13.06 23.58 -14.58
C GLY A 302 11.85 24.17 -13.85
N LYS A 303 12.06 24.74 -12.65
CA LYS A 303 11.00 25.41 -11.88
C LYS A 303 10.47 26.66 -12.60
N ILE A 304 11.33 27.43 -13.23
CA ILE A 304 10.93 28.60 -14.02
C ILE A 304 10.13 28.18 -15.25
N ARG A 305 10.61 27.16 -16.02
CA ARG A 305 9.92 26.65 -17.22
C ARG A 305 8.52 26.12 -16.93
N SER A 306 8.35 25.45 -15.78
CA SER A 306 7.08 24.86 -15.38
C SER A 306 6.08 25.85 -14.75
N ALA A 307 6.52 27.07 -14.45
CA ALA A 307 5.69 28.08 -13.83
C ALA A 307 4.67 28.68 -14.82
N ARG A 308 3.46 29.00 -14.33
CA ARG A 308 2.43 29.69 -15.11
C ARG A 308 2.86 31.12 -15.50
N ASP A 309 3.55 31.80 -14.56
CA ASP A 309 4.21 33.10 -14.77
C ASP A 309 5.70 32.90 -14.57
N THR A 310 6.42 32.81 -15.67
CA THR A 310 7.86 32.52 -15.69
C THR A 310 8.70 33.69 -15.17
N ILE A 311 8.23 34.93 -15.37
CA ILE A 311 8.92 36.17 -14.91
C ILE A 311 8.80 36.25 -13.40
N ALA A 312 7.58 36.15 -12.87
CA ALA A 312 7.35 36.19 -11.43
C ALA A 312 8.05 35.04 -10.71
N SER A 313 8.10 33.83 -11.31
CA SER A 313 8.81 32.68 -10.77
C SER A 313 10.34 32.93 -10.72
N LYS A 314 10.92 33.48 -11.78
CA LYS A 314 12.34 33.85 -11.80
C LYS A 314 12.66 34.84 -10.69
N GLN A 315 11.90 35.93 -10.58
CA GLN A 315 12.08 36.93 -9.55
C GLN A 315 11.95 36.37 -8.13
N TYR A 316 10.93 35.53 -7.91
CA TYR A 316 10.71 34.83 -6.63
C TYR A 316 11.95 34.05 -6.16
N TYR A 317 12.59 33.26 -7.04
CA TYR A 317 13.76 32.46 -6.67
C TYR A 317 15.00 33.34 -6.42
N ILE A 318 15.19 34.41 -7.20
CA ILE A 318 16.28 35.36 -6.99
C ILE A 318 16.14 36.04 -5.62
N GLU A 319 14.96 36.55 -5.30
CA GLU A 319 14.73 37.37 -4.07
C GLU A 319 14.62 36.53 -2.80
N ASN A 320 13.97 35.36 -2.86
CA ASN A 320 13.65 34.58 -1.66
C ASN A 320 14.64 33.45 -1.39
N TYR A 321 15.38 33.02 -2.42
CA TYR A 321 16.37 31.94 -2.30
C TYR A 321 17.79 32.38 -2.61
N ASN A 322 17.99 33.67 -2.89
CA ASN A 322 19.29 34.24 -3.28
C ASN A 322 19.92 33.51 -4.48
N VAL A 323 19.10 33.02 -5.42
CA VAL A 323 19.58 32.33 -6.62
C VAL A 323 20.26 33.37 -7.53
N PRO A 324 21.53 33.19 -7.88
CA PRO A 324 22.19 34.09 -8.83
C PRO A 324 21.46 34.13 -10.16
N GLU A 325 21.23 35.30 -10.72
CA GLU A 325 20.52 35.44 -12.00
C GLU A 325 21.17 34.65 -13.13
N SER A 326 22.50 34.55 -13.14
CA SER A 326 23.28 33.74 -14.10
C SER A 326 22.94 32.24 -14.10
N TRP A 327 22.36 31.73 -13.01
CA TRP A 327 21.97 30.31 -12.94
C TRP A 327 20.70 29.99 -13.76
N VAL A 328 19.92 31.00 -14.05
CA VAL A 328 18.60 30.88 -14.66
C VAL A 328 18.43 31.73 -15.92
N ALA A 329 19.44 32.51 -16.30
CA ALA A 329 19.39 33.36 -17.47
C ALA A 329 19.16 32.59 -18.78
N ASP A 330 19.72 31.37 -18.88
CA ASP A 330 19.62 30.47 -20.01
C ASP A 330 18.46 29.46 -19.91
N ALA A 331 17.46 29.70 -19.04
CA ALA A 331 16.37 28.78 -18.81
C ALA A 331 15.59 28.39 -20.09
N PHE A 332 15.47 29.28 -21.04
CA PHE A 332 14.77 29.10 -22.32
C PHE A 332 15.71 29.00 -23.52
N ASP A 333 17.03 28.89 -23.29
CA ASP A 333 17.97 28.62 -24.37
C ASP A 333 17.75 27.20 -24.92
N PRO A 334 17.57 27.00 -26.26
CA PRO A 334 17.23 25.71 -26.85
C PRO A 334 18.28 24.61 -26.59
N GLU A 335 19.58 24.94 -26.64
CA GLU A 335 20.62 23.95 -26.39
C GLU A 335 20.66 23.55 -24.91
N ARG A 336 20.46 24.52 -24.01
CA ARG A 336 20.35 24.25 -22.58
C ARG A 336 19.11 23.42 -22.26
N MET A 337 17.97 23.70 -22.86
CA MET A 337 16.75 22.90 -22.72
C MET A 337 16.96 21.46 -23.21
N LYS A 338 17.65 21.28 -24.32
CA LYS A 338 17.99 19.95 -24.85
C LYS A 338 18.90 19.18 -23.90
N GLN A 339 19.94 19.85 -23.35
CA GLN A 339 20.84 19.24 -22.38
C GLN A 339 20.10 18.84 -21.09
N ASP A 340 19.27 19.73 -20.54
CA ASP A 340 18.47 19.45 -19.36
C ASP A 340 17.51 18.26 -19.61
N SER A 341 16.90 18.18 -20.80
CA SER A 341 16.01 17.06 -21.20
C SER A 341 16.76 15.72 -21.31
N LEU A 342 17.98 15.72 -21.84
CA LEU A 342 18.81 14.50 -21.89
C LEU A 342 19.20 14.02 -20.48
N ILE A 343 19.48 14.93 -19.56
CA ILE A 343 19.73 14.59 -18.15
C ILE A 343 18.47 13.98 -17.53
N ASP A 344 17.30 14.58 -17.74
CA ASP A 344 16.05 14.04 -17.23
C ASP A 344 15.74 12.64 -17.77
N ALA A 345 15.93 12.44 -19.08
CA ALA A 345 15.78 11.14 -19.71
C ALA A 345 16.75 10.07 -19.16
N ALA A 346 17.93 10.46 -18.71
CA ALA A 346 18.93 9.56 -18.12
C ALA A 346 18.69 9.25 -16.64
N MET A 347 17.80 9.99 -15.98
CA MET A 347 17.53 9.80 -14.54
C MET A 347 16.52 8.70 -14.24
N ASP A 348 15.48 8.56 -15.07
CA ASP A 348 14.27 7.78 -14.78
C ASP A 348 14.01 6.76 -15.90
N ILE A 349 13.28 5.67 -15.56
CA ILE A 349 12.86 4.67 -16.55
C ILE A 349 11.49 5.08 -17.11
N HIS A 350 11.41 5.27 -18.40
CA HIS A 350 10.19 5.55 -19.15
C HIS A 350 9.75 4.33 -19.96
N ILE A 351 8.49 4.29 -20.40
CA ILE A 351 7.99 3.24 -21.30
C ILE A 351 8.90 3.06 -22.53
N ALA A 352 9.42 4.15 -23.09
CA ALA A 352 10.34 4.09 -24.24
C ALA A 352 11.65 3.32 -23.97
N ASP A 353 12.13 3.32 -22.73
CA ASP A 353 13.31 2.53 -22.34
C ASP A 353 13.04 1.03 -22.26
N LEU A 354 11.77 0.66 -22.15
CA LEU A 354 11.33 -0.74 -22.10
C LEU A 354 11.08 -1.31 -23.51
N GLU A 355 11.14 -0.51 -24.57
CA GLU A 355 11.04 -1.00 -25.93
C GLU A 355 12.23 -1.94 -26.23
N GLY A 356 11.93 -3.22 -26.48
CA GLY A 356 12.95 -4.26 -26.69
C GLY A 356 13.70 -4.71 -25.42
N PHE A 357 13.37 -4.20 -24.25
CA PHE A 357 13.97 -4.63 -23.00
C PHE A 357 13.52 -6.05 -22.61
N THR A 358 14.45 -6.85 -22.08
CA THR A 358 14.20 -8.24 -21.68
C THR A 358 14.41 -8.42 -20.19
N PRO A 359 13.37 -8.21 -19.34
CA PRO A 359 13.51 -8.36 -17.89
C PRO A 359 13.70 -9.82 -17.49
N GLY A 360 14.69 -10.08 -16.62
CA GLY A 360 15.03 -11.41 -16.12
C GLY A 360 14.25 -11.86 -14.90
N ALA A 361 13.86 -10.94 -14.03
CA ALA A 361 13.10 -11.28 -12.82
C ALA A 361 11.72 -11.84 -13.16
N ARG A 362 11.37 -13.01 -12.57
CA ARG A 362 10.05 -13.63 -12.74
C ARG A 362 8.95 -12.81 -12.07
N PHE A 363 9.25 -12.26 -10.90
CA PHE A 363 8.36 -11.35 -10.20
C PHE A 363 9.05 -10.02 -9.94
N ILE A 364 8.36 -8.92 -10.26
CA ILE A 364 8.79 -7.55 -9.99
C ILE A 364 7.75 -6.85 -9.12
N MET A 365 8.18 -6.27 -8.00
CA MET A 365 7.35 -5.39 -7.19
C MET A 365 7.73 -3.93 -7.48
N LEU A 366 6.79 -3.17 -8.04
CA LEU A 366 6.88 -1.73 -8.24
C LEU A 366 6.13 -1.03 -7.09
N ASP A 367 6.85 -0.75 -6.02
CA ASP A 367 6.30 0.00 -4.88
C ASP A 367 6.38 1.50 -5.17
N ALA A 368 5.50 1.94 -6.05
CA ALA A 368 5.44 3.29 -6.59
C ALA A 368 3.99 3.70 -6.87
N CYS A 369 3.76 5.02 -6.96
CA CYS A 369 2.49 5.57 -7.40
C CYS A 369 2.22 5.22 -8.88
N PHE A 370 0.97 4.95 -9.24
CA PHE A 370 0.44 4.86 -10.61
C PHE A 370 1.08 3.84 -11.55
N ASN A 371 2.17 3.17 -11.22
CA ASN A 371 2.81 2.22 -12.13
C ASN A 371 1.92 1.02 -12.51
N GLY A 372 0.86 0.75 -11.73
CA GLY A 372 -0.15 -0.27 -12.01
C GLY A 372 -1.44 0.26 -12.62
N SER A 373 -1.41 1.34 -13.38
CA SER A 373 -2.60 1.99 -13.97
C SER A 373 -3.21 1.21 -15.14
N PHE A 374 -3.52 -0.07 -14.92
CA PHE A 374 -4.06 -1.02 -15.90
C PHE A 374 -5.37 -0.56 -16.57
N HIS A 375 -6.07 0.39 -15.97
CA HIS A 375 -7.28 0.98 -16.52
C HIS A 375 -7.00 1.82 -17.77
N LEU A 376 -5.80 2.36 -17.91
CA LEU A 376 -5.37 3.14 -19.07
C LEU A 376 -5.03 2.22 -20.27
N GLU A 377 -4.89 2.82 -21.44
CA GLU A 377 -4.47 2.11 -22.65
C GLU A 377 -2.98 1.73 -22.63
N ASP A 378 -2.16 2.58 -21.98
CA ASP A 378 -0.73 2.36 -21.83
C ASP A 378 -0.30 2.57 -20.37
N TYR A 379 0.59 1.71 -19.88
CA TYR A 379 1.04 1.72 -18.48
C TYR A 379 2.29 0.86 -18.29
N ILE A 380 3.21 1.33 -17.45
CA ILE A 380 4.57 0.78 -17.41
C ILE A 380 4.65 -0.67 -16.92
N SER A 381 3.84 -1.11 -15.95
CA SER A 381 3.87 -2.50 -15.48
C SER A 381 3.42 -3.51 -16.53
N GLY A 382 2.55 -3.09 -17.47
CA GLY A 382 2.18 -3.90 -18.63
C GLY A 382 3.38 -4.19 -19.52
N HIS A 383 4.22 -3.20 -19.79
CA HIS A 383 5.42 -3.41 -20.61
C HIS A 383 6.37 -4.43 -20.00
N TYR A 384 6.52 -4.50 -18.68
CA TYR A 384 7.35 -5.53 -18.04
C TYR A 384 6.86 -6.94 -18.31
N ILE A 385 5.55 -7.20 -18.25
CA ILE A 385 5.03 -8.55 -18.45
C ILE A 385 4.86 -8.93 -19.93
N PHE A 386 4.59 -7.96 -20.83
CA PHE A 386 4.38 -8.25 -22.25
C PHE A 386 5.66 -8.20 -23.09
N ASN A 387 6.75 -7.68 -22.54
CA ASN A 387 8.06 -7.76 -23.17
C ASN A 387 8.58 -9.21 -23.19
N PRO A 388 9.50 -9.54 -24.11
CA PRO A 388 10.29 -10.78 -24.03
C PRO A 388 11.01 -10.87 -22.68
N GLY A 389 11.53 -12.03 -22.33
CA GLY A 389 12.24 -12.28 -21.06
C GLY A 389 11.43 -13.16 -20.12
N HIS A 390 11.61 -12.98 -18.81
CA HIS A 390 11.14 -13.95 -17.81
C HIS A 390 10.05 -13.43 -16.87
N THR A 391 9.72 -12.13 -16.93
CA THR A 391 8.72 -11.55 -16.01
C THR A 391 7.32 -12.04 -16.32
N VAL A 392 6.70 -12.72 -15.36
CA VAL A 392 5.35 -13.28 -15.48
C VAL A 392 4.34 -12.59 -14.58
N VAL A 393 4.80 -11.86 -13.56
CA VAL A 393 3.90 -11.10 -12.69
C VAL A 393 4.58 -9.85 -12.14
N VAL A 394 3.81 -8.77 -12.03
CA VAL A 394 4.21 -7.50 -11.42
C VAL A 394 3.17 -7.12 -10.37
N LYS A 395 3.61 -6.70 -9.17
CA LYS A 395 2.75 -6.01 -8.20
C LYS A 395 2.95 -4.51 -8.34
N ALA A 396 1.88 -3.75 -8.53
CA ALA A 396 1.93 -2.30 -8.69
C ALA A 396 0.63 -1.62 -8.24
N ASN A 397 0.61 -0.29 -8.14
CA ASN A 397 -0.52 0.48 -7.64
C ASN A 397 -1.20 1.29 -8.75
N SER A 398 -2.54 1.31 -8.76
CA SER A 398 -3.34 2.01 -9.79
C SER A 398 -3.49 3.52 -9.54
N VAL A 399 -3.24 3.99 -8.32
CA VAL A 399 -3.21 5.41 -7.93
C VAL A 399 -2.00 5.67 -7.02
N ASN A 400 -1.90 6.88 -6.46
CA ASN A 400 -0.80 7.23 -5.56
C ASN A 400 -0.83 6.40 -4.27
N THR A 401 0.37 6.05 -3.79
CA THR A 401 0.61 5.27 -2.57
C THR A 401 1.55 6.00 -1.62
N LEU A 402 1.51 5.66 -0.32
CA LEU A 402 2.49 6.16 0.64
C LEU A 402 3.82 5.41 0.48
N GLN A 403 4.90 6.12 0.72
CA GLN A 403 6.24 5.53 0.77
C GLN A 403 6.62 4.98 2.16
N ASP A 404 6.01 5.51 3.22
CA ASP A 404 6.19 5.02 4.59
C ASP A 404 5.19 3.88 4.89
N ILE A 405 5.29 2.78 4.15
CA ILE A 405 4.52 1.55 4.35
C ILE A 405 5.47 0.34 4.43
N TRP A 406 4.95 -0.77 4.89
CA TRP A 406 5.68 -2.05 4.87
C TRP A 406 5.23 -2.88 3.67
N SER A 407 5.67 -2.48 2.48
CA SER A 407 5.25 -3.07 1.20
C SER A 407 5.75 -4.50 0.97
N ASN A 408 6.88 -4.87 1.59
CA ASN A 408 7.47 -6.20 1.56
C ASN A 408 7.05 -7.08 2.76
N GLN A 409 5.95 -6.76 3.43
CA GLN A 409 5.38 -7.59 4.51
C GLN A 409 5.17 -9.03 4.02
N LEU A 410 5.67 -10.00 4.79
CA LEU A 410 5.54 -11.43 4.51
C LEU A 410 6.13 -11.89 3.15
N ILE A 411 7.00 -11.10 2.52
CA ILE A 411 7.52 -11.42 1.18
C ILE A 411 8.38 -12.69 1.17
N GLY A 412 9.00 -13.04 2.27
CA GLY A 412 9.77 -14.28 2.41
C GLY A 412 8.93 -15.57 2.34
N LEU A 413 7.57 -15.46 2.38
CA LEU A 413 6.69 -16.59 2.09
C LEU A 413 6.90 -17.13 0.66
N LEU A 414 7.36 -16.29 -0.27
CA LEU A 414 7.68 -16.71 -1.64
C LEU A 414 8.79 -17.76 -1.68
N GLU A 415 9.80 -17.67 -0.80
CA GLU A 415 10.86 -18.70 -0.65
C GLU A 415 10.30 -20.06 -0.18
N LEU A 416 9.15 -20.04 0.49
CA LEU A 416 8.46 -21.24 0.98
C LEU A 416 7.48 -21.84 -0.05
N GLY A 417 7.51 -21.36 -1.29
CA GLY A 417 6.65 -21.83 -2.38
C GLY A 417 5.21 -21.32 -2.31
N VAL A 418 4.97 -20.22 -1.59
CA VAL A 418 3.67 -19.52 -1.63
C VAL A 418 3.56 -18.76 -2.95
N SER A 419 2.41 -18.86 -3.63
CA SER A 419 2.15 -18.13 -4.87
C SER A 419 2.15 -16.62 -4.64
N VAL A 420 2.51 -15.87 -5.68
CA VAL A 420 2.46 -14.39 -5.62
C VAL A 420 1.06 -13.91 -5.26
N GLY A 421 0.01 -14.58 -5.74
CA GLY A 421 -1.39 -14.29 -5.41
C GLY A 421 -1.72 -14.44 -3.93
N ASN A 422 -1.39 -15.61 -3.34
CA ASN A 422 -1.64 -15.87 -1.93
C ASN A 422 -0.83 -14.97 -1.00
N TRP A 423 0.42 -14.63 -1.37
CA TRP A 423 1.21 -13.65 -0.64
C TRP A 423 0.60 -12.24 -0.75
N ALA A 424 0.28 -11.77 -1.96
CA ALA A 424 -0.22 -10.42 -2.19
C ALA A 424 -1.57 -10.18 -1.50
N LYS A 425 -2.45 -11.20 -1.47
CA LYS A 425 -3.75 -11.15 -0.76
C LYS A 425 -3.60 -10.73 0.72
N GLU A 426 -2.51 -11.10 1.37
CA GLU A 426 -2.25 -10.77 2.78
C GLU A 426 -2.03 -9.27 3.03
N GLN A 427 -1.78 -8.47 1.99
CA GLN A 427 -1.45 -7.06 2.10
C GLN A 427 -2.13 -6.17 1.05
N PHE A 428 -3.17 -6.65 0.38
CA PHE A 428 -3.90 -5.84 -0.59
C PHE A 428 -4.51 -4.59 0.05
N THR A 429 -4.38 -3.48 -0.66
CA THR A 429 -5.11 -2.23 -0.46
C THR A 429 -6.00 -1.98 -1.66
N LEU A 430 -6.85 -0.95 -1.61
CA LEU A 430 -7.75 -0.68 -2.73
C LEU A 430 -6.99 -0.40 -4.04
N GLU A 431 -5.84 0.25 -3.96
CA GLU A 431 -5.00 0.64 -5.11
C GLU A 431 -4.01 -0.44 -5.57
N SER A 432 -3.71 -1.46 -4.75
CA SER A 432 -2.68 -2.44 -5.11
C SER A 432 -3.21 -3.58 -5.97
N HIS A 433 -2.47 -3.96 -7.02
CA HIS A 433 -2.87 -4.96 -8.00
C HIS A 433 -1.72 -5.88 -8.40
N LEU A 434 -2.08 -7.07 -8.86
CA LEU A 434 -1.19 -7.94 -9.61
C LEU A 434 -1.50 -7.80 -11.11
N ILE A 435 -0.45 -7.64 -11.90
CA ILE A 435 -0.48 -7.61 -13.36
C ILE A 435 0.27 -8.84 -13.84
N GLY A 436 -0.42 -9.76 -14.51
CA GLY A 436 0.15 -11.04 -14.95
C GLY A 436 -0.43 -12.26 -14.23
N ASP A 437 0.33 -13.34 -14.12
CA ASP A 437 -0.09 -14.62 -13.54
C ASP A 437 0.02 -14.65 -12.00
N PRO A 438 -1.08 -14.63 -11.24
CA PRO A 438 -1.03 -14.65 -9.78
C PRO A 438 -0.71 -16.04 -9.21
N THR A 439 -0.83 -17.10 -10.02
CA THR A 439 -0.57 -18.48 -9.57
C THR A 439 0.92 -18.83 -9.56
N PHE A 440 1.76 -17.98 -10.17
CA PHE A 440 3.20 -18.20 -10.20
C PHE A 440 3.77 -18.36 -8.78
N ARG A 441 4.58 -19.37 -8.58
CA ARG A 441 5.28 -19.65 -7.32
C ARG A 441 6.66 -20.23 -7.58
N TYR A 442 7.60 -19.93 -6.70
CA TYR A 442 8.93 -20.52 -6.71
C TYR A 442 8.91 -21.92 -6.09
N VAL A 443 9.95 -22.73 -6.37
CA VAL A 443 10.16 -23.99 -5.67
C VAL A 443 10.48 -23.68 -4.20
N SER A 444 9.83 -24.39 -3.28
CA SER A 444 10.07 -24.19 -1.86
C SER A 444 11.49 -24.57 -1.47
N SER A 445 12.20 -23.70 -0.77
CA SER A 445 13.51 -23.99 -0.16
C SER A 445 13.45 -25.08 0.91
N ARG A 446 12.27 -25.38 1.44
CA ARG A 446 12.01 -26.47 2.40
C ARG A 446 11.60 -27.74 1.67
N LYS A 447 12.52 -28.70 1.54
CA LYS A 447 12.27 -30.00 0.89
C LYS A 447 11.29 -30.91 1.66
N LYS A 448 11.08 -30.66 2.94
CA LYS A 448 10.17 -31.42 3.82
C LYS A 448 9.40 -30.42 4.69
N GLY A 449 8.11 -30.62 4.83
CA GLY A 449 7.29 -29.74 5.67
C GLY A 449 5.86 -29.57 5.16
N HIS A 450 5.24 -28.48 5.59
CA HIS A 450 3.88 -28.14 5.21
C HIS A 450 3.89 -27.33 3.89
N ASP A 451 2.94 -27.61 3.02
CA ASP A 451 2.63 -26.72 1.89
C ASP A 451 1.94 -25.47 2.44
N PHE A 452 2.72 -24.36 2.54
CA PHE A 452 2.21 -23.10 3.04
C PHE A 452 1.28 -22.41 2.05
N ASN A 453 1.44 -22.66 0.74
CA ASN A 453 0.51 -22.14 -0.25
C ASN A 453 -0.91 -22.68 0.01
N TYR A 454 -1.03 -24.00 0.12
CA TYR A 454 -2.30 -24.64 0.46
C TYR A 454 -2.80 -24.22 1.86
N ALA A 455 -1.90 -24.11 2.84
CA ALA A 455 -2.29 -23.76 4.21
C ALA A 455 -2.89 -22.36 4.33
N ILE A 456 -2.35 -21.36 3.59
CA ILE A 456 -2.86 -19.97 3.57
C ILE A 456 -4.26 -19.93 2.95
N ALA A 457 -4.49 -20.67 1.88
CA ALA A 457 -5.76 -20.64 1.17
C ALA A 457 -6.85 -21.49 1.88
N HIS A 458 -6.51 -22.68 2.37
CA HIS A 458 -7.50 -23.71 2.73
C HIS A 458 -7.44 -24.21 4.19
N ARG A 459 -6.44 -23.82 4.99
CA ARG A 459 -6.29 -24.24 6.40
C ARG A 459 -6.36 -23.10 7.39
N ARG A 460 -6.86 -21.95 6.97
CA ARG A 460 -6.88 -20.71 7.77
C ARG A 460 -7.69 -20.86 9.07
N ASP A 461 -8.67 -21.75 9.08
CA ASP A 461 -9.50 -22.05 10.24
C ASP A 461 -8.89 -23.09 11.20
N GLU A 462 -7.79 -23.74 10.82
CA GLU A 462 -7.15 -24.77 11.63
C GLU A 462 -6.27 -24.16 12.76
N VAL A 463 -6.90 -23.66 13.81
CA VAL A 463 -6.23 -22.97 14.94
C VAL A 463 -5.09 -23.78 15.54
N ARG A 464 -5.23 -25.11 15.67
CA ARG A 464 -4.17 -25.96 16.22
C ARG A 464 -2.92 -25.96 15.34
N PHE A 465 -3.10 -25.98 14.03
CA PHE A 465 -2.02 -25.90 13.06
C PHE A 465 -1.26 -24.56 13.23
N TRP A 466 -1.96 -23.44 13.23
CA TRP A 466 -1.33 -22.12 13.34
C TRP A 466 -0.70 -21.86 14.71
N LYS A 467 -1.26 -22.41 15.80
CA LYS A 467 -0.58 -22.40 17.12
C LYS A 467 0.75 -23.14 17.11
N LYS A 468 0.89 -24.22 16.32
CA LYS A 468 2.16 -24.91 16.14
C LYS A 468 3.11 -24.07 15.29
N MET A 469 2.65 -23.52 14.17
CA MET A 469 3.44 -22.70 13.26
C MET A 469 3.94 -21.40 13.91
N ALA A 470 3.20 -20.82 14.84
CA ALA A 470 3.63 -19.63 15.60
C ALA A 470 4.89 -19.88 16.48
N LYS A 471 5.30 -21.12 16.65
CA LYS A 471 6.52 -21.50 17.38
C LYS A 471 7.71 -21.79 16.47
N GLU A 472 7.53 -21.72 15.14
CA GLU A 472 8.59 -21.91 14.16
C GLU A 472 9.63 -20.78 14.27
N GLU A 473 10.88 -21.11 13.95
CA GLU A 473 11.98 -20.13 13.96
C GLU A 473 11.94 -19.18 12.74
N HIS A 474 11.29 -19.62 11.65
CA HIS A 474 11.20 -18.81 10.43
C HIS A 474 10.30 -17.60 10.66
N PRO A 475 10.82 -16.35 10.51
CA PRO A 475 10.11 -15.13 10.91
C PRO A 475 8.80 -14.96 10.16
N GLU A 476 8.74 -15.30 8.88
CA GLU A 476 7.54 -15.15 8.05
C GLU A 476 6.42 -16.11 8.44
N ILE A 477 6.77 -17.36 8.77
CA ILE A 477 5.79 -18.35 9.26
C ILE A 477 5.24 -17.90 10.62
N LYS A 478 6.11 -17.43 11.51
CA LYS A 478 5.74 -16.93 12.83
C LYS A 478 4.83 -15.69 12.70
N ALA A 479 5.21 -14.72 11.88
CA ALA A 479 4.45 -13.48 11.64
C ALA A 479 3.07 -13.76 11.03
N LEU A 480 3.00 -14.62 10.01
CA LEU A 480 1.73 -15.04 9.39
C LEU A 480 0.83 -15.76 10.41
N SER A 481 1.40 -16.66 11.20
CA SER A 481 0.65 -17.41 12.22
C SER A 481 0.05 -16.48 13.27
N MET A 482 0.82 -15.48 13.74
CA MET A 482 0.33 -14.46 14.66
C MET A 482 -0.85 -13.68 14.06
N LYS A 483 -0.72 -13.24 12.80
CA LYS A 483 -1.78 -12.53 12.08
C LYS A 483 -3.06 -13.35 12.03
N ILE A 484 -2.97 -14.63 11.62
CA ILE A 484 -4.13 -15.53 11.52
C ILE A 484 -4.76 -15.77 12.91
N LEU A 485 -3.94 -16.08 13.93
CA LEU A 485 -4.44 -16.32 15.29
C LEU A 485 -5.10 -15.08 15.91
N PHE A 486 -4.56 -13.90 15.62
CA PHE A 486 -5.16 -12.63 16.05
C PHE A 486 -6.50 -12.38 15.36
N GLN A 487 -6.58 -12.56 14.05
CA GLN A 487 -7.83 -12.44 13.26
C GLN A 487 -8.92 -13.40 13.76
N LYS A 488 -8.53 -14.59 14.23
CA LYS A 488 -9.43 -15.59 14.86
C LYS A 488 -9.75 -15.29 16.33
N GLY A 489 -9.23 -14.22 16.91
CA GLY A 489 -9.44 -13.89 18.33
C GLY A 489 -8.75 -14.83 19.32
N VAL A 490 -7.81 -15.65 18.85
CA VAL A 490 -7.07 -16.65 19.67
C VAL A 490 -5.86 -16.02 20.35
N MET A 491 -5.22 -15.04 19.71
CA MET A 491 -4.11 -14.27 20.24
C MET A 491 -4.63 -12.87 20.60
N ASN A 492 -4.32 -12.40 21.79
CA ASN A 492 -4.77 -11.10 22.32
C ASN A 492 -3.65 -10.04 22.27
N PRO A 493 -3.98 -8.73 22.44
CA PRO A 493 -2.99 -7.66 22.44
C PRO A 493 -1.88 -7.79 23.48
N ASP A 494 -2.15 -8.33 24.67
CA ASP A 494 -1.12 -8.52 25.71
C ASP A 494 -0.06 -9.52 25.29
N GLN A 495 -0.48 -10.63 24.67
CA GLN A 495 0.45 -11.64 24.12
C GLN A 495 1.28 -11.05 22.97
N LEU A 496 0.68 -10.23 22.12
CA LEU A 496 1.39 -9.54 21.04
C LEU A 496 2.37 -8.50 21.60
N TYR A 497 2.03 -7.79 22.67
CA TYR A 497 2.93 -6.84 23.30
C TYR A 497 4.19 -7.50 23.87
N VAL A 498 4.05 -8.69 24.47
CA VAL A 498 5.21 -9.48 24.91
C VAL A 498 6.11 -9.83 23.71
N ILE A 499 5.53 -10.25 22.58
CA ILE A 499 6.30 -10.57 21.36
C ILE A 499 6.96 -9.31 20.81
N GLN A 500 6.23 -8.20 20.71
CA GLN A 500 6.76 -6.92 20.24
C GLN A 500 8.00 -6.48 21.02
N THR A 501 8.04 -6.71 22.34
CA THR A 501 9.10 -6.22 23.22
C THR A 501 10.25 -7.22 23.42
N SER A 502 10.08 -8.49 23.04
CA SER A 502 11.05 -9.54 23.38
C SER A 502 11.54 -10.38 22.19
N ASP A 503 10.84 -10.39 21.05
CA ASP A 503 11.28 -11.23 19.92
C ASP A 503 12.56 -10.67 19.28
N ALA A 504 13.49 -11.56 18.95
CA ALA A 504 14.77 -11.18 18.35
C ALA A 504 14.60 -10.65 16.91
N ARG A 505 13.58 -11.11 16.17
CA ARG A 505 13.38 -10.79 14.75
C ARG A 505 12.61 -9.47 14.58
N PRO A 506 13.16 -8.48 13.89
CA PRO A 506 12.53 -7.16 13.75
C PRO A 506 11.19 -7.23 13.00
N THR A 507 11.07 -8.07 11.97
CA THR A 507 9.82 -8.23 11.21
C THR A 507 8.71 -8.89 12.05
N VAL A 508 9.05 -9.77 12.98
CA VAL A 508 8.09 -10.38 13.92
C VAL A 508 7.60 -9.33 14.93
N ARG A 509 8.51 -8.50 15.49
CA ARG A 509 8.12 -7.38 16.39
C ARG A 509 7.23 -6.37 15.67
N LEU A 510 7.58 -6.03 14.42
CA LEU A 510 6.79 -5.11 13.61
C LEU A 510 5.38 -5.67 13.31
N MET A 511 5.26 -6.96 13.00
CA MET A 511 3.96 -7.61 12.83
C MET A 511 3.13 -7.55 14.12
N ALA A 512 3.71 -7.89 15.25
CA ALA A 512 3.03 -7.81 16.55
C ALA A 512 2.56 -6.39 16.85
N TYR A 513 3.41 -5.39 16.63
CA TYR A 513 3.06 -3.97 16.74
C TYR A 513 1.86 -3.60 15.86
N GLN A 514 1.89 -3.91 14.57
CA GLN A 514 0.81 -3.58 13.64
C GLN A 514 -0.52 -4.23 14.03
N LEU A 515 -0.50 -5.47 14.51
CA LEU A 515 -1.71 -6.16 14.96
C LEU A 515 -2.32 -5.51 16.19
N ILE A 516 -1.51 -5.07 17.17
CA ILE A 516 -1.99 -4.33 18.35
C ILE A 516 -2.71 -3.05 17.89
N GLN A 517 -2.17 -2.36 16.89
CA GLN A 517 -2.75 -1.11 16.41
C GLN A 517 -4.08 -1.29 15.65
N GLN A 518 -4.46 -2.50 15.24
CA GLN A 518 -5.70 -2.75 14.47
C GLN A 518 -6.96 -2.80 15.34
N ARG A 519 -6.85 -3.22 16.61
CA ARG A 519 -8.00 -3.34 17.51
C ARG A 519 -7.86 -2.41 18.70
N GLY A 520 -8.95 -1.73 19.07
CA GLY A 520 -8.99 -0.91 20.26
C GLY A 520 -8.62 -1.74 21.51
N SER A 521 -7.53 -1.38 22.18
CA SER A 521 -7.11 -2.02 23.44
C SER A 521 -6.26 -1.07 24.27
N ASP A 522 -6.14 -1.36 25.55
CA ASP A 522 -5.28 -0.61 26.48
C ASP A 522 -3.79 -0.75 26.14
N MET A 523 -3.43 -1.73 25.30
CA MET A 523 -2.06 -1.96 24.86
C MET A 523 -1.60 -1.01 23.74
N ILE A 524 -2.48 -0.21 23.12
CA ILE A 524 -2.10 0.71 22.03
C ILE A 524 -1.03 1.70 22.50
N VAL A 525 -1.27 2.43 23.59
CA VAL A 525 -0.32 3.43 24.10
C VAL A 525 0.98 2.79 24.60
N PRO A 526 0.98 1.73 25.42
CA PRO A 526 2.21 0.99 25.75
C PRO A 526 2.98 0.50 24.53
N SER A 527 2.29 -0.04 23.52
CA SER A 527 2.89 -0.53 22.26
C SER A 527 3.54 0.60 21.47
N ILE A 528 2.90 1.77 21.34
CA ILE A 528 3.50 2.95 20.71
C ILE A 528 4.77 3.36 21.47
N LYS A 529 4.71 3.49 22.79
CA LYS A 529 5.87 3.84 23.63
C LYS A 529 7.04 2.88 23.38
N ALA A 530 6.81 1.58 23.49
CA ALA A 530 7.85 0.59 23.24
C ALA A 530 8.39 0.69 21.80
N GLY A 531 7.51 0.91 20.82
CA GLY A 531 7.88 1.06 19.40
C GLY A 531 8.76 2.29 19.13
N LEU A 532 8.56 3.40 19.82
CA LEU A 532 9.36 4.61 19.68
C LEU A 532 10.84 4.39 20.04
N TYR A 533 11.15 3.40 20.87
CA TYR A 533 12.50 3.06 21.31
C TYR A 533 13.02 1.71 20.77
N ASP A 534 12.30 1.07 19.84
CA ASP A 534 12.76 -0.17 19.23
C ASP A 534 14.06 0.05 18.44
N ASN A 535 14.92 -0.96 18.35
CA ASN A 535 16.14 -0.86 17.56
C ASN A 535 15.91 -0.95 16.04
N TYR A 536 14.72 -1.40 15.59
CA TYR A 536 14.36 -1.44 14.18
C TYR A 536 13.75 -0.11 13.73
N GLU A 537 14.42 0.58 12.79
CA GLU A 537 14.03 1.94 12.39
C GLU A 537 12.61 2.02 11.81
N LEU A 538 12.18 1.05 11.02
CA LEU A 538 10.83 1.04 10.45
C LEU A 538 9.76 0.96 11.55
N LEU A 539 10.01 0.19 12.62
CA LEU A 539 9.09 0.13 13.76
C LEU A 539 9.04 1.47 14.51
N ARG A 540 10.21 2.12 14.76
CA ARG A 540 10.24 3.48 15.33
C ARG A 540 9.46 4.48 14.46
N ARG A 541 9.58 4.38 13.15
CA ARG A 541 8.88 5.25 12.19
C ARG A 541 7.37 5.07 12.28
N PHE A 542 6.89 3.83 12.29
CA PHE A 542 5.45 3.54 12.47
C PHE A 542 4.95 4.00 13.84
N ALA A 543 5.72 3.80 14.90
CA ALA A 543 5.36 4.30 16.22
C ALA A 543 5.25 5.83 16.25
N GLY A 544 6.15 6.55 15.57
CA GLY A 544 6.06 8.01 15.39
C GLY A 544 4.82 8.44 14.58
N ILE A 545 4.48 7.72 13.52
CA ILE A 545 3.26 7.95 12.74
C ILE A 545 2.01 7.72 13.60
N ASP A 546 1.96 6.60 14.32
CA ASP A 546 0.81 6.27 15.15
C ASP A 546 0.71 7.20 16.38
N ALA A 547 1.82 7.67 16.95
CA ALA A 547 1.84 8.69 17.98
C ALA A 547 1.19 10.01 17.49
N SER A 548 1.50 10.43 16.23
CA SER A 548 0.90 11.62 15.63
C SER A 548 -0.60 11.50 15.38
N LYS A 549 -1.11 10.27 15.20
CA LYS A 549 -2.54 9.99 15.02
C LYS A 549 -3.27 9.73 16.33
N ASN A 550 -2.59 9.10 17.30
CA ASN A 550 -3.17 8.75 18.59
C ASN A 550 -3.35 9.97 19.48
N GLN A 551 -2.29 10.76 19.69
CA GLN A 551 -2.28 12.01 20.46
C GLN A 551 -2.72 11.84 21.93
N SER A 552 -2.53 10.66 22.53
CA SER A 552 -2.76 10.48 23.96
C SER A 552 -1.81 11.37 24.77
N PRO A 553 -2.30 12.09 25.79
CA PRO A 553 -1.42 12.86 26.71
C PRO A 553 -0.30 12.01 27.32
N ALA A 554 -0.50 10.71 27.47
CA ALA A 554 0.49 9.78 28.01
C ALA A 554 1.71 9.58 27.10
N LEU A 555 1.65 9.99 25.81
CA LEU A 555 2.77 9.93 24.86
C LEU A 555 3.60 11.22 24.85
N LEU A 556 3.10 12.32 25.39
CA LEU A 556 3.68 13.65 25.23
C LEU A 556 5.14 13.74 25.71
N ASP A 557 5.43 13.22 26.90
CA ASP A 557 6.78 13.26 27.47
C ASP A 557 7.79 12.48 26.59
N ASP A 558 7.41 11.30 26.08
CA ASP A 558 8.26 10.48 25.21
C ASP A 558 8.51 11.19 23.85
N ILE A 559 7.46 11.79 23.27
CA ILE A 559 7.57 12.54 22.02
C ILE A 559 8.51 13.74 22.19
N MET A 560 8.36 14.53 23.27
CA MET A 560 9.21 15.70 23.51
C MET A 560 10.63 15.29 23.88
N LEU A 561 10.83 14.18 24.60
CA LEU A 561 12.15 13.62 24.84
C LEU A 561 12.87 13.28 23.51
N LEU A 562 12.21 12.56 22.61
CA LEU A 562 12.77 12.22 21.30
C LEU A 562 12.98 13.47 20.44
N ARG A 563 12.10 14.46 20.50
CA ARG A 563 12.20 15.73 19.75
C ARG A 563 13.46 16.51 20.08
N VAL A 564 13.96 16.42 21.32
CA VAL A 564 15.18 17.11 21.78
C VAL A 564 16.41 16.20 21.82
N SER A 565 16.25 14.88 21.64
CA SER A 565 17.36 13.93 21.70
C SER A 565 18.24 13.97 20.47
N PRO A 566 19.58 13.86 20.60
CA PRO A 566 20.47 13.68 19.46
C PRO A 566 20.36 12.27 18.88
N GLY A 567 20.81 12.11 17.62
CA GLY A 567 20.96 10.78 17.00
C GLY A 567 19.66 10.13 16.48
N ILE A 568 18.56 10.86 16.49
CA ILE A 568 17.31 10.39 15.86
C ILE A 568 17.48 10.43 14.33
N THR A 569 17.09 9.36 13.64
CA THR A 569 17.16 9.28 12.18
C THR A 569 16.23 10.28 11.51
N LYS A 570 16.57 10.78 10.34
CA LYS A 570 15.79 11.84 9.66
C LYS A 570 14.32 11.49 9.48
N ARG A 571 13.99 10.21 9.15
CA ARG A 571 12.60 9.80 8.94
C ARG A 571 11.82 9.68 10.25
N VAL A 572 12.45 9.18 11.32
CA VAL A 572 11.85 9.16 12.65
C VAL A 572 11.67 10.57 13.18
N ASP A 573 12.71 11.44 13.09
CA ASP A 573 12.62 12.84 13.50
C ASP A 573 11.46 13.58 12.79
N PHE A 574 11.28 13.34 11.50
CA PHE A 574 10.15 13.91 10.76
C PHE A 574 8.79 13.51 11.38
N GLN A 575 8.61 12.24 11.74
CA GLN A 575 7.35 11.78 12.35
C GLN A 575 7.19 12.30 13.80
N ILE A 576 8.28 12.37 14.56
CA ILE A 576 8.27 12.93 15.93
C ILE A 576 7.93 14.42 15.92
N ARG A 577 8.49 15.20 14.96
CA ARG A 577 8.09 16.62 14.78
C ARG A 577 6.60 16.75 14.54
N ARG A 578 6.07 15.99 13.60
CA ARG A 578 4.63 16.01 13.31
C ARG A 578 3.79 15.63 14.52
N ALA A 579 4.21 14.65 15.30
CA ALA A 579 3.52 14.27 16.53
C ALA A 579 3.56 15.41 17.59
N ALA A 580 4.72 16.03 17.77
CA ALA A 580 4.90 17.14 18.75
C ALA A 580 4.02 18.37 18.41
N GLU A 581 3.75 18.62 17.15
CA GLU A 581 2.98 19.76 16.64
C GLU A 581 1.44 19.60 16.77
N LEU A 582 0.95 18.51 17.34
CA LEU A 582 -0.49 18.18 17.42
C LEU A 582 -1.06 18.18 18.86
N TYR A 583 -0.28 18.62 19.84
CA TYR A 583 -0.71 18.77 21.23
C TYR A 583 -1.15 20.21 21.56
N PRO A 584 -1.93 20.42 22.63
CA PRO A 584 -2.25 21.78 23.09
C PRO A 584 -0.98 22.59 23.38
N VAL A 585 -0.98 23.88 23.01
CA VAL A 585 0.19 24.77 23.05
C VAL A 585 0.90 24.72 24.39
N GLU A 586 0.17 25.01 25.46
CA GLU A 586 0.74 25.07 26.82
C GLU A 586 1.36 23.74 27.26
N ALA A 587 0.62 22.62 27.10
CA ALA A 587 1.09 21.30 27.49
C ALA A 587 2.36 20.89 26.72
N ALA A 588 2.40 21.18 25.41
CA ALA A 588 3.53 20.89 24.56
C ALA A 588 4.79 21.66 24.96
N LEU A 589 4.65 22.98 25.23
CA LEU A 589 5.78 23.82 25.62
C LEU A 589 6.32 23.49 27.00
N VAL A 590 5.43 23.20 27.96
CA VAL A 590 5.83 22.73 29.31
C VAL A 590 6.60 21.41 29.23
N ALA A 591 6.10 20.44 28.47
CA ALA A 591 6.77 19.16 28.29
C ALA A 591 8.12 19.32 27.53
N TYR A 592 8.19 20.23 26.55
CA TYR A 592 9.43 20.53 25.83
C TYR A 592 10.50 21.11 26.76
N ASP A 593 10.16 22.12 27.57
CA ASP A 593 11.09 22.74 28.55
C ASP A 593 11.58 21.73 29.58
N LYS A 594 10.68 20.90 30.11
CA LYS A 594 10.99 19.80 31.03
C LYS A 594 12.11 18.89 30.47
N GLN A 595 12.06 18.58 29.17
CA GLN A 595 13.06 17.71 28.54
C GLN A 595 14.39 18.43 28.30
N LEU A 596 14.44 19.75 28.35
CA LEU A 596 15.68 20.55 28.22
C LEU A 596 16.29 20.93 29.56
N GLU A 597 15.55 20.74 30.67
CA GLU A 597 16.03 21.10 32.01
C GLU A 597 17.33 20.37 32.37
N GLY A 598 18.34 21.12 32.83
CA GLY A 598 19.64 20.59 33.23
C GLY A 598 20.53 20.12 32.07
N ARG A 599 20.04 20.04 30.83
CA ARG A 599 20.82 19.61 29.66
C ARG A 599 21.63 20.77 29.11
N ARG A 600 22.91 20.49 28.75
CA ARG A 600 23.88 21.50 28.28
C ARG A 600 24.57 21.03 26.98
N GLY A 601 25.12 21.95 26.23
CA GLY A 601 25.87 21.71 24.99
C GLY A 601 25.19 22.26 23.77
N VAL A 602 25.95 22.45 22.70
CA VAL A 602 25.54 23.12 21.45
C VAL A 602 24.20 22.57 20.89
N TRP A 603 24.02 21.23 20.91
CA TRP A 603 22.80 20.59 20.47
C TRP A 603 21.56 21.09 21.24
N TYR A 604 21.65 21.16 22.57
CA TYR A 604 20.51 21.56 23.40
C TYR A 604 20.26 23.07 23.35
N GLU A 605 21.27 23.89 23.09
CA GLU A 605 21.11 25.32 22.82
C GLU A 605 20.31 25.52 21.52
N GLN A 606 20.68 24.80 20.44
CA GLN A 606 19.90 24.83 19.20
C GLN A 606 18.45 24.38 19.42
N LYS A 607 18.21 23.36 20.27
CA LYS A 607 16.84 22.93 20.59
C LYS A 607 16.07 24.01 21.38
N ARG A 608 16.72 24.81 22.23
CA ARG A 608 16.08 25.98 22.87
C ARG A 608 15.68 27.04 21.85
N GLU A 609 16.50 27.30 20.85
CA GLU A 609 16.17 28.23 19.77
C GLU A 609 15.00 27.69 18.90
N GLU A 610 14.94 26.38 18.63
CA GLU A 610 13.85 25.74 17.88
C GLU A 610 12.50 25.83 18.59
N LYS A 611 12.44 26.08 19.92
CA LYS A 611 11.19 26.19 20.69
C LYS A 611 10.23 27.23 20.09
N ALA A 612 10.74 28.39 19.68
CA ALA A 612 9.91 29.46 19.09
C ALA A 612 9.23 28.99 17.79
N ASN A 613 9.88 28.12 17.01
CA ASN A 613 9.25 27.54 15.82
C ASN A 613 8.13 26.55 16.20
N LEU A 614 8.35 25.71 17.22
CA LEU A 614 7.31 24.79 17.73
C LEU A 614 6.10 25.58 18.20
N GLU A 615 6.31 26.62 19.03
CA GLU A 615 5.26 27.50 19.53
C GLU A 615 4.44 28.14 18.38
N ARG A 616 5.15 28.67 17.37
CA ARG A 616 4.51 29.27 16.19
C ARG A 616 3.61 28.27 15.43
N VAL A 617 4.07 27.02 15.26
CA VAL A 617 3.32 25.98 14.56
C VAL A 617 2.09 25.57 15.38
N LEU A 618 2.25 25.35 16.69
CA LEU A 618 1.16 25.00 17.59
C LEU A 618 0.09 26.09 17.63
N ALA A 619 0.49 27.37 17.81
CA ALA A 619 -0.43 28.51 17.77
C ALA A 619 -1.13 28.66 16.41
N GLY A 620 -0.44 28.35 15.32
CA GLY A 620 -1.04 28.32 13.98
C GLY A 620 -2.11 27.25 13.84
N ASN A 621 -1.89 26.04 14.38
CA ASN A 621 -2.88 24.96 14.40
C ASN A 621 -4.11 25.34 15.23
N GLU A 622 -3.91 25.91 16.41
CA GLU A 622 -4.99 26.39 17.26
C GLU A 622 -5.84 27.46 16.54
N LYS A 623 -5.16 28.47 15.98
CA LYS A 623 -5.81 29.52 15.19
C LYS A 623 -6.66 28.93 14.05
N ASN A 624 -6.12 28.02 13.27
CA ASN A 624 -6.83 27.37 12.17
C ASN A 624 -8.10 26.64 12.62
N MET A 625 -8.09 26.05 13.80
CA MET A 625 -9.27 25.37 14.35
C MET A 625 -10.32 26.38 14.89
N MET A 626 -9.89 27.48 15.50
CA MET A 626 -10.80 28.55 15.97
C MET A 626 -11.43 29.31 14.79
N GLU A 627 -10.70 29.48 13.69
CA GLU A 627 -11.22 30.12 12.46
C GLU A 627 -12.41 29.38 11.85
N LEU A 628 -12.60 28.10 12.11
CA LEU A 628 -13.79 27.37 11.66
C LEU A 628 -15.09 27.96 12.20
N LEU A 629 -15.08 28.44 13.45
CA LEU A 629 -16.26 28.99 14.13
C LEU A 629 -16.47 30.50 13.81
N ASP A 630 -15.46 31.17 13.24
CA ASP A 630 -15.58 32.59 12.89
C ASP A 630 -16.38 32.76 11.59
N PRO A 631 -17.55 33.42 11.61
CA PRO A 631 -18.37 33.68 10.41
C PRO A 631 -17.70 34.60 9.38
N LYS A 632 -16.68 35.37 9.77
CA LYS A 632 -15.94 36.28 8.87
C LYS A 632 -14.89 35.55 8.02
N VAL A 633 -14.51 34.33 8.37
CA VAL A 633 -13.52 33.56 7.63
C VAL A 633 -14.15 32.96 6.38
N GLU A 634 -13.49 33.15 5.25
CA GLU A 634 -13.93 32.62 3.96
C GLU A 634 -14.10 31.11 3.92
N GLN A 635 -15.13 30.63 3.24
CA GLN A 635 -15.38 29.20 3.05
C GLN A 635 -14.17 28.42 2.49
N ARG A 636 -13.38 29.05 1.61
CA ARG A 636 -12.18 28.45 1.05
C ARG A 636 -11.15 28.08 2.12
N SER A 637 -10.93 28.98 3.08
CA SER A 637 -10.01 28.75 4.21
C SER A 637 -10.54 27.65 5.13
N LYS A 638 -11.84 27.69 5.47
CA LYS A 638 -12.49 26.63 6.27
C LYS A 638 -12.37 25.27 5.59
N ARG A 639 -12.63 25.20 4.29
CA ARG A 639 -12.47 23.96 3.49
C ARG A 639 -11.04 23.44 3.53
N PHE A 640 -10.04 24.31 3.42
CA PHE A 640 -8.63 23.93 3.51
C PHE A 640 -8.30 23.36 4.88
N ASN A 641 -8.70 24.03 5.96
CA ASN A 641 -8.47 23.61 7.34
C ASN A 641 -9.13 22.24 7.63
N ILE A 642 -10.39 22.03 7.20
CA ILE A 642 -11.08 20.74 7.37
C ILE A 642 -10.39 19.63 6.55
N THR A 643 -9.99 19.93 5.31
CA THR A 643 -9.29 18.95 4.47
C THR A 643 -7.95 18.51 5.08
N ALA A 644 -7.24 19.41 5.76
CA ALA A 644 -5.98 19.13 6.43
C ALA A 644 -6.13 18.11 7.57
N LEU A 645 -7.31 17.99 8.20
CA LEU A 645 -7.60 17.03 9.27
C LEU A 645 -7.40 15.57 8.83
N ARG A 646 -7.52 15.26 7.55
CA ARG A 646 -7.24 13.91 7.00
C ARG A 646 -5.80 13.45 7.23
N ASN A 647 -4.86 14.40 7.28
CA ASN A 647 -3.43 14.14 7.45
C ASN A 647 -2.92 14.49 8.84
N SER A 648 -3.56 15.45 9.49
CA SER A 648 -3.15 16.02 10.79
C SER A 648 -4.39 16.10 11.67
N ASN A 649 -4.71 14.96 12.30
CA ASN A 649 -5.84 14.88 13.21
C ASN A 649 -5.64 15.89 14.37
N GLN A 650 -6.60 16.78 14.59
CA GLN A 650 -6.54 17.79 15.64
C GLN A 650 -7.39 17.35 16.83
N THR A 651 -6.97 16.30 17.53
CA THR A 651 -7.74 15.67 18.61
C THR A 651 -7.96 16.63 19.80
N ALA A 652 -7.05 17.57 20.04
CA ALA A 652 -7.17 18.58 21.08
C ALA A 652 -8.35 19.55 20.86
N TYR A 653 -8.79 19.72 19.63
CA TYR A 653 -9.82 20.69 19.24
C TYR A 653 -11.14 20.05 18.80
N LEU A 654 -11.41 18.81 19.24
CA LEU A 654 -12.65 18.09 18.89
C LEU A 654 -13.91 18.83 19.30
N ASP A 655 -13.92 19.53 20.44
CA ASP A 655 -15.09 20.28 20.88
C ASP A 655 -15.46 21.39 19.88
N SER A 656 -14.46 22.12 19.37
CA SER A 656 -14.67 23.15 18.32
C SER A 656 -15.15 22.52 17.00
N LEU A 657 -14.64 21.33 16.62
CA LEU A 657 -15.08 20.63 15.43
C LEU A 657 -16.52 20.10 15.58
N PHE A 658 -16.88 19.62 16.76
CA PHE A 658 -18.25 19.19 17.08
C PHE A 658 -19.23 20.37 17.07
N GLN A 659 -18.81 21.51 17.64
CA GLN A 659 -19.60 22.74 17.58
C GLN A 659 -19.83 23.19 16.15
N PHE A 660 -18.77 23.24 15.33
CA PHE A 660 -18.88 23.60 13.92
C PHE A 660 -19.85 22.66 13.15
N MET A 661 -19.78 21.36 13.38
CA MET A 661 -20.70 20.38 12.76
C MET A 661 -22.17 20.67 13.09
N LYS A 662 -22.46 21.12 14.31
CA LYS A 662 -23.84 21.43 14.76
C LYS A 662 -24.35 22.76 14.25
N GLU A 663 -23.49 23.78 14.17
CA GLU A 663 -23.89 25.18 13.95
C GLU A 663 -23.74 25.64 12.49
N SER A 664 -22.96 24.93 11.68
CA SER A 664 -22.73 25.32 10.28
C SER A 664 -23.94 25.01 9.39
N ASP A 665 -24.41 26.00 8.65
CA ASP A 665 -25.46 25.84 7.61
C ASP A 665 -24.87 25.33 6.28
N ASP A 666 -23.53 25.31 6.13
CA ASP A 666 -22.89 24.89 4.89
C ASP A 666 -22.81 23.35 4.80
N GLN A 667 -23.73 22.76 4.02
CA GLN A 667 -23.79 21.33 3.74
C GLN A 667 -22.43 20.76 3.29
N SER A 668 -21.74 21.44 2.40
CA SER A 668 -20.51 20.97 1.78
C SER A 668 -19.34 20.91 2.79
N LEU A 669 -19.29 21.85 3.73
CA LEU A 669 -18.31 21.84 4.82
C LEU A 669 -18.65 20.80 5.88
N ARG A 670 -19.93 20.62 6.22
CA ARG A 670 -20.39 19.56 7.13
C ARG A 670 -20.08 18.16 6.57
N LEU A 671 -20.37 17.94 5.28
CA LEU A 671 -20.03 16.69 4.59
C LEU A 671 -18.53 16.41 4.64
N LEU A 672 -17.71 17.42 4.35
CA LEU A 672 -16.25 17.29 4.38
C LEU A 672 -15.72 17.00 5.79
N LEU A 673 -16.31 17.61 6.84
CA LEU A 673 -15.93 17.35 8.23
C LEU A 673 -16.39 15.97 8.70
N ALA A 674 -17.59 15.53 8.30
CA ALA A 674 -18.06 14.17 8.57
C ALA A 674 -17.09 13.11 8.01
N GLU A 675 -16.61 13.32 6.78
CA GLU A 675 -15.61 12.46 6.15
C GLU A 675 -14.25 12.56 6.84
N ALA A 676 -13.82 13.77 7.24
CA ALA A 676 -12.55 13.98 7.92
C ALA A 676 -12.48 13.26 9.28
N PHE A 677 -13.58 13.18 10.03
CA PHE A 677 -13.65 12.38 11.26
C PHE A 677 -13.34 10.90 11.01
N GLY A 678 -13.66 10.36 9.86
CA GLY A 678 -13.34 8.98 9.49
C GLY A 678 -11.85 8.66 9.42
N TRP A 679 -10.96 9.66 9.47
CA TRP A 679 -9.50 9.48 9.50
C TRP A 679 -8.92 9.43 10.93
N TYR A 680 -9.76 9.56 11.97
CA TYR A 680 -9.36 9.49 13.38
C TYR A 680 -9.31 8.02 13.90
N THR A 681 -9.05 7.06 13.05
CA THR A 681 -9.07 5.62 13.36
C THR A 681 -8.14 5.22 14.51
N ARG A 682 -7.06 5.97 14.73
CA ARG A 682 -6.04 5.75 15.76
C ARG A 682 -6.14 6.71 16.96
N SER A 683 -7.04 7.71 16.90
CA SER A 683 -7.18 8.71 17.98
C SER A 683 -7.54 8.04 19.31
N TRP A 684 -6.91 8.49 20.39
CA TRP A 684 -7.28 8.06 21.75
C TRP A 684 -8.70 8.47 22.13
N LYS A 685 -9.26 9.49 21.46
CA LYS A 685 -10.66 9.93 21.60
C LYS A 685 -11.60 9.32 20.54
N LYS A 686 -11.21 8.24 19.90
CA LYS A 686 -12.01 7.60 18.85
C LYS A 686 -13.44 7.30 19.27
N CYS A 687 -13.65 6.78 20.49
CA CYS A 687 -14.98 6.47 21.00
C CYS A 687 -15.87 7.71 21.13
N GLU A 688 -15.31 8.84 21.57
CA GLU A 688 -16.02 10.12 21.67
C GLU A 688 -16.50 10.61 20.30
N ILE A 689 -15.66 10.47 19.27
CA ILE A 689 -16.02 10.81 17.88
C ILE A 689 -17.14 9.90 17.37
N VAL A 690 -17.07 8.60 17.62
CA VAL A 690 -18.11 7.63 17.25
C VAL A 690 -19.45 8.01 17.88
N ASP A 691 -19.46 8.31 19.17
CA ASP A 691 -20.67 8.68 19.90
C ASP A 691 -21.25 10.02 19.41
N PHE A 692 -20.39 10.98 19.10
CA PHE A 692 -20.80 12.24 18.49
C PHE A 692 -21.44 12.00 17.11
N CYS A 693 -20.79 11.27 16.22
CA CYS A 693 -21.30 10.99 14.88
C CYS A 693 -22.64 10.25 14.91
N LYS A 694 -22.84 9.29 15.84
CA LYS A 694 -24.12 8.60 16.01
C LYS A 694 -25.23 9.56 16.43
N ARG A 695 -24.98 10.42 17.43
CA ARG A 695 -25.97 11.41 17.89
C ARG A 695 -26.28 12.42 16.79
N GLN A 696 -25.26 12.94 16.10
CA GLN A 696 -25.46 13.90 15.02
C GLN A 696 -26.25 13.29 13.85
N ALA A 697 -25.93 12.05 13.46
CA ALA A 697 -26.68 11.35 12.39
C ALA A 697 -28.16 11.13 12.72
N SER A 698 -28.53 11.03 14.02
CA SER A 698 -29.92 10.84 14.43
C SER A 698 -30.77 12.11 14.32
N VAL A 699 -30.14 13.29 14.27
CA VAL A 699 -30.81 14.61 14.18
C VAL A 699 -30.55 15.30 12.86
N GLU A 700 -29.64 14.78 12.02
CA GLU A 700 -29.25 15.33 10.74
C GLU A 700 -30.38 15.19 9.72
N THR A 701 -30.75 16.30 9.10
CA THR A 701 -31.84 16.34 8.08
C THR A 701 -31.33 16.18 6.67
N ASP A 702 -30.06 16.46 6.43
CA ASP A 702 -29.43 16.26 5.14
C ASP A 702 -28.96 14.81 4.98
N GLU A 703 -29.60 14.07 4.09
CA GLU A 703 -29.31 12.65 3.89
C GLU A 703 -27.88 12.37 3.43
N VAL A 704 -27.20 13.29 2.71
CA VAL A 704 -25.83 13.10 2.25
C VAL A 704 -24.86 13.21 3.43
N VAL A 705 -25.03 14.22 4.28
CA VAL A 705 -24.24 14.40 5.51
C VAL A 705 -24.50 13.25 6.50
N LYS A 706 -25.76 12.86 6.67
CA LYS A 706 -26.16 11.77 7.54
C LYS A 706 -25.51 10.42 7.13
N ASN A 707 -25.55 10.11 5.83
CA ASN A 707 -24.93 8.90 5.30
C ASN A 707 -23.40 8.91 5.50
N GLU A 708 -22.75 10.06 5.35
CA GLU A 708 -21.31 10.15 5.61
C GLU A 708 -20.97 10.02 7.10
N LEU A 709 -21.79 10.56 8.00
CA LEU A 709 -21.63 10.34 9.44
C LEU A 709 -21.76 8.84 9.81
N LEU A 710 -22.75 8.14 9.24
CA LEU A 710 -22.91 6.70 9.44
C LEU A 710 -21.74 5.89 8.86
N ARG A 711 -21.25 6.27 7.68
CA ARG A 711 -20.05 5.68 7.07
C ARG A 711 -18.83 5.91 7.95
N THR A 712 -18.67 7.10 8.52
CA THR A 712 -17.60 7.44 9.47
C THR A 712 -17.68 6.58 10.74
N VAL A 713 -18.87 6.41 11.32
CA VAL A 713 -19.06 5.49 12.45
C VAL A 713 -18.57 4.10 12.12
N LYS A 714 -18.94 3.58 10.95
CA LYS A 714 -18.51 2.25 10.50
C LYS A 714 -17.00 2.16 10.33
N ARG A 715 -16.35 3.15 9.69
CA ARG A 715 -14.89 3.23 9.55
C ARG A 715 -14.14 3.20 10.88
N LEU A 716 -14.71 3.86 11.90
CA LEU A 716 -14.08 3.95 13.21
C LEU A 716 -14.31 2.71 14.07
N THR A 717 -15.33 1.87 13.78
CA THR A 717 -15.69 0.69 14.59
C THR A 717 -15.25 -0.64 13.96
N ASP A 718 -15.03 -0.70 12.66
CA ASP A 718 -14.47 -1.87 11.98
C ASP A 718 -12.97 -1.99 12.24
#